data_19903346d9dfa7f9ccc7b55079cd6860
#
_entry.id   19903346d9dfa7f9ccc7b55079cd6860
#
_cell.length_a   1.000
_cell.length_b   1.000
_cell.length_c   1.000
_cell.angle_alpha   90.00
_cell.angle_beta   90.00
_cell.angle_gamma   90.00
#
_symmetry.space_group_name_H-M   'P 1'
#
loop_
_entity.id
_entity.type
_entity.pdbx_description
1 polymer ?
#
loop_
_entity_poly.entity_id
_entity_poly.type
_entity_poly.pdbx_seq_one_letter_code
_entity_poly.pdbx_strand_id
1 'polypeptide(L)'
;MQARTQTPIALHRLQMMALMAIITAFGLQLLRVLLPSLVWYLKETQQAATTTLGGLAALTAIAGLLAIPLWRFLGQRTSLWTVGAAVLVARLLEQLSRDPALDTWLSLLGTAAFTVFLPLWLGHVRAAPSLEGGPRWAGGLLLGLTLDSALKGLANSLDLSWIGGWLPLLPLALLAGWSLWLLRSETYAAGMPASDARLVNVLPLLGLGPYLVLQAIVFQNSGWVAATAGVDGRIGIWLVMAGNLAALAGMVGGFSKPGTFRPGLGLIAGLYLTLSATQLQVPGPGFIAILLAAQFVCGWVWATISLTAAQTERGGLGRTSALLSLAMFLFIGLAFFYYAALDLRLPFDRSIVFPAAGLVFGLAALWASRQGERVPRSPQVDWSPIHAGLFLSLLPAIWLSVQAFSSPARTLQRTPERVLSYNIHSAYDITGRQDPEAIAQVIESSGADIVGLQEISRGWLINGSTDLVHWLSQRLGMRVVFQGTSDPVWGNAILSRLPIQQWGMAPLPRGDALLGRGYLWAEFADAYGGELLFITTHLHQTDDGAELRRQQATGLVEFWGERQPAILVGDLNAEPPEPAIGVLLEAGLADAWSAAGQGDGLTYPAGTPDRRIDWILLTPDLAAVVTEVIGTTASDHRPLLVRFEHSP
;
A
#
# COMPACT_ATOMS: atom_id res chain seq x y z
N MET A 1 -34.69 -41.84 -0.22
CA MET A 1 -35.13 -40.55 -0.76
C MET A 1 -34.67 -39.47 0.24
N GLN A 2 -33.41 -38.99 0.09
CA GLN A 2 -32.87 -37.95 0.97
C GLN A 2 -33.37 -36.59 0.44
N ALA A 3 -34.15 -35.87 1.21
CA ALA A 3 -34.49 -34.48 0.98
C ALA A 3 -33.18 -33.64 1.05
N ARG A 4 -32.57 -33.30 -0.11
CA ARG A 4 -31.55 -32.26 -0.18
C ARG A 4 -32.26 -30.97 0.20
N THR A 5 -31.97 -30.44 1.38
CA THR A 5 -32.34 -29.08 1.78
C THR A 5 -31.69 -28.11 0.76
N GLN A 6 -32.51 -27.59 -0.15
CA GLN A 6 -32.05 -26.56 -1.08
C GLN A 6 -31.70 -25.32 -0.26
N THR A 7 -30.41 -24.96 -0.24
CA THR A 7 -29.95 -23.71 0.36
C THR A 7 -30.73 -22.55 -0.28
N PRO A 8 -31.30 -21.62 0.49
CA PRO A 8 -32.00 -20.47 -0.10
C PRO A 8 -31.10 -19.75 -1.11
N ILE A 9 -31.63 -19.36 -2.25
CA ILE A 9 -30.90 -18.72 -3.37
C ILE A 9 -30.03 -17.54 -2.88
N ALA A 10 -30.55 -16.75 -1.94
CA ALA A 10 -29.81 -15.62 -1.35
C ALA A 10 -28.55 -16.06 -0.58
N LEU A 11 -28.64 -17.16 0.21
CA LEU A 11 -27.52 -17.69 0.97
C LEU A 11 -26.43 -18.24 0.04
N HIS A 12 -26.83 -18.97 -1.00
CA HIS A 12 -25.90 -19.47 -1.99
C HIS A 12 -25.18 -18.35 -2.75
N ARG A 13 -25.88 -17.24 -3.09
CA ARG A 13 -25.28 -16.07 -3.70
C ARG A 13 -24.21 -15.43 -2.80
N LEU A 14 -24.52 -15.26 -1.51
CA LEU A 14 -23.59 -14.70 -0.53
C LEU A 14 -22.35 -15.61 -0.36
N GLN A 15 -22.52 -16.92 -0.32
CA GLN A 15 -21.40 -17.87 -0.26
C GLN A 15 -20.46 -17.74 -1.46
N MET A 16 -21.02 -17.55 -2.67
CA MET A 16 -20.21 -17.35 -3.88
C MET A 16 -19.45 -16.02 -3.87
N MET A 17 -20.08 -14.96 -3.41
CA MET A 17 -19.40 -13.69 -3.22
C MET A 17 -18.31 -13.79 -2.15
N ALA A 18 -18.56 -14.51 -1.04
CA ALA A 18 -17.58 -14.74 0.01
C ALA A 18 -16.35 -15.52 -0.49
N LEU A 19 -16.56 -16.59 -1.26
CA LEU A 19 -15.46 -17.33 -1.88
C LEU A 19 -14.59 -16.45 -2.76
N MET A 20 -15.22 -15.70 -3.69
CA MET A 20 -14.49 -14.77 -4.56
C MET A 20 -13.78 -13.67 -3.75
N ALA A 21 -14.41 -13.17 -2.66
CA ALA A 21 -13.84 -12.14 -1.80
C ALA A 21 -12.57 -12.63 -1.10
N ILE A 22 -12.58 -13.85 -0.55
CA ILE A 22 -11.40 -14.42 0.12
C ILE A 22 -10.27 -14.67 -0.87
N ILE A 23 -10.57 -15.27 -2.04
CA ILE A 23 -9.56 -15.47 -3.08
C ILE A 23 -8.99 -14.14 -3.58
N THR A 24 -9.85 -13.11 -3.73
CA THR A 24 -9.39 -11.76 -4.10
C THR A 24 -8.47 -11.15 -3.04
N ALA A 25 -8.86 -11.20 -1.77
CA ALA A 25 -8.05 -10.67 -0.68
C ALA A 25 -6.68 -11.38 -0.62
N PHE A 26 -6.65 -12.71 -0.71
CA PHE A 26 -5.40 -13.49 -0.68
C PHE A 26 -4.53 -13.23 -1.93
N GLY A 27 -5.16 -13.13 -3.11
CA GLY A 27 -4.45 -12.78 -4.35
C GLY A 27 -3.82 -11.38 -4.29
N LEU A 28 -4.51 -10.39 -3.69
CA LEU A 28 -3.98 -9.04 -3.49
C LEU A 28 -2.85 -9.02 -2.45
N GLN A 29 -2.94 -9.82 -1.37
CA GLN A 29 -1.87 -9.95 -0.40
C GLN A 29 -0.61 -10.55 -1.04
N LEU A 30 -0.75 -11.64 -1.80
CA LEU A 30 0.36 -12.23 -2.54
C LEU A 30 0.99 -11.25 -3.55
N LEU A 31 0.18 -10.47 -4.25
CA LEU A 31 0.65 -9.43 -5.15
C LEU A 31 1.44 -8.33 -4.41
N ARG A 32 0.98 -7.94 -3.19
CA ARG A 32 1.70 -6.97 -2.35
C ARG A 32 3.01 -7.52 -1.76
N VAL A 33 3.18 -8.82 -1.65
CA VAL A 33 4.47 -9.43 -1.32
C VAL A 33 5.35 -9.51 -2.57
N LEU A 34 4.79 -9.89 -3.73
CA LEU A 34 5.53 -10.02 -4.98
C LEU A 34 6.21 -8.70 -5.38
N LEU A 35 5.48 -7.59 -5.42
CA LEU A 35 6.03 -6.32 -5.91
C LEU A 35 7.24 -5.83 -5.09
N PRO A 36 7.20 -5.79 -3.76
CA PRO A 36 8.38 -5.54 -2.94
C PRO A 36 9.51 -6.55 -3.17
N SER A 37 9.20 -7.84 -3.24
CA SER A 37 10.22 -8.87 -3.45
C SER A 37 10.98 -8.69 -4.76
N LEU A 38 10.31 -8.22 -5.82
CA LEU A 38 10.98 -7.89 -7.09
C LEU A 38 11.95 -6.72 -6.92
N VAL A 39 11.61 -5.71 -6.12
CA VAL A 39 12.42 -4.50 -5.93
C VAL A 39 13.52 -4.75 -4.88
N TRP A 40 13.14 -5.05 -3.65
CA TRP A 40 14.07 -5.04 -2.52
C TRP A 40 14.90 -6.31 -2.43
N TYR A 41 14.32 -7.48 -2.68
CA TYR A 41 15.08 -8.72 -2.67
C TYR A 41 15.80 -8.96 -4.01
N LEU A 42 15.08 -9.02 -5.15
CA LEU A 42 15.73 -9.40 -6.40
C LEU A 42 16.63 -8.29 -6.98
N LYS A 43 16.16 -7.03 -7.03
CA LYS A 43 16.93 -5.92 -7.60
C LYS A 43 18.02 -5.46 -6.64
N GLU A 44 17.66 -5.06 -5.41
CA GLU A 44 18.60 -4.42 -4.48
C GLU A 44 19.55 -5.45 -3.84
N THR A 45 19.02 -6.56 -3.29
CA THR A 45 19.85 -7.54 -2.57
C THR A 45 20.56 -8.50 -3.52
N GLN A 46 19.85 -9.07 -4.55
CA GLN A 46 20.40 -10.06 -5.47
C GLN A 46 20.99 -9.44 -6.75
N GLN A 47 20.88 -8.11 -6.92
CA GLN A 47 21.39 -7.38 -8.09
C GLN A 47 20.87 -7.93 -9.44
N ALA A 48 19.64 -8.45 -9.45
CA ALA A 48 19.03 -9.01 -10.65
C ALA A 48 18.75 -7.93 -11.70
N ALA A 49 18.94 -8.26 -12.97
CA ALA A 49 18.69 -7.34 -14.07
C ALA A 49 17.22 -6.91 -14.14
N THR A 50 16.96 -5.65 -14.43
CA THR A 50 15.59 -5.08 -14.57
C THR A 50 14.72 -5.85 -15.58
N THR A 51 15.34 -6.41 -16.63
CA THR A 51 14.67 -7.29 -17.61
C THR A 51 14.13 -8.57 -16.97
N THR A 52 14.86 -9.15 -15.99
CA THR A 52 14.41 -10.32 -15.23
C THR A 52 13.18 -9.99 -14.40
N LEU A 53 13.19 -8.86 -13.69
CA LEU A 53 12.05 -8.40 -12.89
C LEU A 53 10.83 -8.18 -13.78
N GLY A 54 11.00 -7.45 -14.88
CA GLY A 54 9.93 -7.21 -15.86
C GLY A 54 9.38 -8.50 -16.47
N GLY A 55 10.28 -9.47 -16.77
CA GLY A 55 9.89 -10.80 -17.27
C GLY A 55 9.05 -11.59 -16.26
N LEU A 56 9.46 -11.65 -14.98
CA LEU A 56 8.72 -12.33 -13.91
C LEU A 56 7.36 -11.69 -13.69
N ALA A 57 7.30 -10.36 -13.63
CA ALA A 57 6.04 -9.62 -13.51
C ALA A 57 5.11 -9.87 -14.71
N ALA A 58 5.63 -9.86 -15.94
CA ALA A 58 4.87 -10.17 -17.14
C ALA A 58 4.34 -11.61 -17.15
N LEU A 59 5.12 -12.59 -16.68
CA LEU A 59 4.70 -13.98 -16.56
C LEU A 59 3.46 -14.13 -15.65
N THR A 60 3.41 -13.41 -14.51
CA THR A 60 2.23 -13.46 -13.65
C THR A 60 0.99 -12.87 -14.32
N ALA A 61 1.16 -11.82 -15.11
CA ALA A 61 0.06 -11.21 -15.86
C ALA A 61 -0.49 -12.12 -16.96
N ILE A 62 0.38 -12.72 -17.76
CA ILE A 62 -0.03 -13.61 -18.87
C ILE A 62 -0.47 -15.00 -18.39
N ALA A 63 -0.20 -15.37 -17.15
CA ALA A 63 -0.59 -16.66 -16.57
C ALA A 63 -2.09 -16.94 -16.72
N GLY A 64 -2.96 -15.91 -16.76
CA GLY A 64 -4.39 -16.06 -17.00
C GLY A 64 -4.75 -16.85 -18.26
N LEU A 65 -3.85 -16.89 -19.26
CA LEU A 65 -4.04 -17.72 -20.46
C LEU A 65 -4.01 -19.23 -20.16
N LEU A 66 -3.37 -19.64 -19.04
CA LEU A 66 -3.36 -21.05 -18.60
C LEU A 66 -4.75 -21.55 -18.18
N ALA A 67 -5.72 -20.65 -17.96
CA ALA A 67 -7.09 -21.05 -17.73
C ALA A 67 -7.66 -21.91 -18.87
N ILE A 68 -7.22 -21.66 -20.11
CA ILE A 68 -7.70 -22.37 -21.31
C ILE A 68 -7.29 -23.86 -21.29
N PRO A 69 -5.98 -24.21 -21.23
CA PRO A 69 -5.56 -25.60 -21.16
C PRO A 69 -6.05 -26.29 -19.89
N LEU A 70 -6.02 -25.62 -18.72
CA LEU A 70 -6.51 -26.20 -17.48
C LEU A 70 -7.97 -26.63 -17.59
N TRP A 71 -8.83 -25.72 -18.08
CA TRP A 71 -10.25 -26.04 -18.29
C TRP A 71 -10.44 -27.19 -19.27
N ARG A 72 -9.65 -27.20 -20.37
CA ARG A 72 -9.75 -28.23 -21.41
C ARG A 72 -9.34 -29.63 -20.93
N PHE A 73 -8.26 -29.70 -20.14
CA PHE A 73 -7.67 -30.97 -19.70
C PHE A 73 -8.23 -31.49 -18.37
N LEU A 74 -8.53 -30.61 -17.42
CA LEU A 74 -8.98 -30.99 -16.08
C LEU A 74 -10.49 -30.81 -15.88
N GLY A 75 -11.15 -30.07 -16.79
CA GLY A 75 -12.54 -29.64 -16.64
C GLY A 75 -12.72 -28.51 -15.65
N GLN A 76 -13.89 -27.89 -15.67
CA GLN A 76 -14.20 -26.66 -14.93
C GLN A 76 -13.98 -26.78 -13.43
N ARG A 77 -14.58 -27.81 -12.82
CA ARG A 77 -14.55 -28.01 -11.35
C ARG A 77 -13.14 -28.20 -10.84
N THR A 78 -12.41 -29.14 -11.45
CA THR A 78 -11.03 -29.45 -11.03
C THR A 78 -10.12 -28.25 -11.20
N SER A 79 -10.23 -27.53 -12.33
CA SER A 79 -9.42 -26.31 -12.58
C SER A 79 -9.67 -25.22 -11.52
N LEU A 80 -10.95 -24.91 -11.22
CA LEU A 80 -11.29 -23.93 -10.17
C LEU A 80 -10.79 -24.36 -8.80
N TRP A 81 -10.99 -25.64 -8.45
CA TRP A 81 -10.53 -26.16 -7.16
C TRP A 81 -9.00 -26.09 -7.05
N THR A 82 -8.28 -26.59 -8.06
CA THR A 82 -6.81 -26.64 -8.04
C THR A 82 -6.21 -25.23 -7.98
N VAL A 83 -6.70 -24.33 -8.82
CA VAL A 83 -6.17 -22.94 -8.89
C VAL A 83 -6.56 -22.15 -7.65
N GLY A 84 -7.81 -22.27 -7.17
CA GLY A 84 -8.23 -21.64 -5.92
C GLY A 84 -7.44 -22.15 -4.72
N ALA A 85 -7.24 -23.48 -4.62
CA ALA A 85 -6.40 -24.08 -3.57
C ALA A 85 -4.94 -23.59 -3.66
N ALA A 86 -4.39 -23.43 -4.88
CA ALA A 86 -3.04 -22.89 -5.06
C ALA A 86 -2.87 -21.47 -4.49
N VAL A 87 -3.85 -20.57 -4.72
CA VAL A 87 -3.85 -19.22 -4.12
C VAL A 87 -3.86 -19.32 -2.58
N LEU A 88 -4.77 -20.12 -2.02
CA LEU A 88 -4.93 -20.26 -0.58
C LEU A 88 -3.67 -20.85 0.08
N VAL A 89 -3.12 -21.92 -0.51
CA VAL A 89 -1.93 -22.59 0.02
C VAL A 89 -0.69 -21.69 -0.10
N ALA A 90 -0.50 -21.02 -1.25
CA ALA A 90 0.62 -20.09 -1.42
C ALA A 90 0.59 -18.98 -0.36
N ARG A 91 -0.60 -18.40 -0.07
CA ARG A 91 -0.74 -17.37 0.96
C ARG A 91 -0.47 -17.89 2.38
N LEU A 92 -0.89 -19.11 2.70
CA LEU A 92 -0.63 -19.72 4.01
C LEU A 92 0.84 -20.07 4.18
N LEU A 93 1.50 -20.60 3.15
CA LEU A 93 2.93 -20.91 3.19
C LEU A 93 3.79 -19.66 3.28
N GLU A 94 3.42 -18.59 2.56
CA GLU A 94 4.08 -17.29 2.65
C GLU A 94 3.98 -16.71 4.08
N GLN A 95 2.83 -16.85 4.77
CA GLN A 95 2.68 -16.43 6.16
C GLN A 95 3.63 -17.15 7.13
N LEU A 96 4.01 -18.37 6.82
CA LEU A 96 4.93 -19.20 7.63
C LEU A 96 6.39 -18.96 7.25
N SER A 97 6.66 -18.44 6.06
CA SER A 97 8.01 -18.19 5.57
C SER A 97 8.69 -17.04 6.29
N ARG A 98 10.01 -17.11 6.35
CA ARG A 98 10.90 -16.03 6.81
C ARG A 98 12.06 -15.83 5.82
N ASP A 99 12.02 -16.53 4.71
CA ASP A 99 13.04 -16.51 3.66
C ASP A 99 12.55 -15.66 2.48
N PRO A 100 13.20 -14.51 2.17
CA PRO A 100 12.81 -13.64 1.07
C PRO A 100 12.79 -14.34 -0.30
N ALA A 101 13.65 -15.35 -0.51
CA ALA A 101 13.65 -16.13 -1.74
C ALA A 101 12.38 -16.96 -1.86
N LEU A 102 11.99 -17.66 -0.77
CA LEU A 102 10.77 -18.46 -0.74
C LEU A 102 9.53 -17.58 -0.86
N ASP A 103 9.49 -16.43 -0.19
CA ASP A 103 8.41 -15.45 -0.28
C ASP A 103 8.24 -14.93 -1.71
N THR A 104 9.34 -14.68 -2.41
CA THR A 104 9.33 -14.28 -3.82
C THR A 104 8.67 -15.35 -4.70
N TRP A 105 9.04 -16.62 -4.56
CA TRP A 105 8.48 -17.70 -5.38
C TRP A 105 7.02 -18.01 -5.01
N LEU A 106 6.67 -18.02 -3.72
CA LEU A 106 5.31 -18.26 -3.26
C LEU A 106 4.37 -17.14 -3.74
N SER A 107 4.79 -15.88 -3.62
CA SER A 107 4.02 -14.74 -4.08
C SER A 107 3.88 -14.70 -5.60
N LEU A 108 4.92 -15.07 -6.35
CA LEU A 108 4.88 -15.17 -7.81
C LEU A 108 3.90 -16.26 -8.26
N LEU A 109 4.02 -17.48 -7.72
CA LEU A 109 3.13 -18.60 -8.06
C LEU A 109 1.69 -18.33 -7.62
N GLY A 110 1.50 -17.76 -6.42
CA GLY A 110 0.18 -17.41 -5.91
C GLY A 110 -0.49 -16.28 -6.70
N THR A 111 0.24 -15.26 -7.10
CA THR A 111 -0.26 -14.19 -7.98
C THR A 111 -0.60 -14.71 -9.37
N ALA A 112 0.24 -15.58 -9.94
CA ALA A 112 -0.06 -16.24 -11.20
C ALA A 112 -1.33 -17.10 -11.10
N ALA A 113 -1.48 -17.89 -10.03
CA ALA A 113 -2.69 -18.68 -9.76
C ALA A 113 -3.92 -17.76 -9.61
N PHE A 114 -3.81 -16.64 -8.91
CA PHE A 114 -4.90 -15.67 -8.81
C PHE A 114 -5.30 -15.11 -10.19
N THR A 115 -4.34 -14.78 -11.03
CA THR A 115 -4.61 -14.31 -12.41
C THR A 115 -5.32 -15.39 -13.25
N VAL A 116 -4.96 -16.67 -13.07
CA VAL A 116 -5.68 -17.80 -13.71
C VAL A 116 -7.08 -17.99 -13.14
N PHE A 117 -7.27 -17.76 -11.84
CA PHE A 117 -8.57 -17.94 -11.18
C PHE A 117 -9.63 -16.97 -11.72
N LEU A 118 -9.27 -15.74 -12.03
CA LEU A 118 -10.21 -14.70 -12.50
C LEU A 118 -11.03 -15.13 -13.72
N PRO A 119 -10.45 -15.57 -14.86
CA PRO A 119 -11.22 -16.04 -16.01
C PRO A 119 -11.97 -17.35 -15.75
N LEU A 120 -11.40 -18.27 -14.96
CA LEU A 120 -12.08 -19.51 -14.56
C LEU A 120 -13.34 -19.21 -13.75
N TRP A 121 -13.25 -18.31 -12.79
CA TRP A 121 -14.37 -17.88 -11.97
C TRP A 121 -15.46 -17.17 -12.78
N LEU A 122 -15.08 -16.25 -13.66
CA LEU A 122 -16.05 -15.60 -14.54
C LEU A 122 -16.75 -16.60 -15.47
N GLY A 123 -16.02 -17.59 -15.97
CA GLY A 123 -16.60 -18.71 -16.73
C GLY A 123 -17.60 -19.52 -15.90
N HIS A 124 -17.30 -19.73 -14.60
CA HIS A 124 -18.17 -20.43 -13.69
C HIS A 124 -19.47 -19.65 -13.41
N VAL A 125 -19.38 -18.37 -13.06
CA VAL A 125 -20.58 -17.56 -12.75
C VAL A 125 -21.47 -17.30 -13.96
N ARG A 126 -20.94 -17.37 -15.20
CA ARG A 126 -21.73 -17.34 -16.43
C ARG A 126 -22.64 -18.56 -16.61
N ALA A 127 -22.29 -19.70 -16.03
CA ALA A 127 -23.11 -20.90 -16.05
C ALA A 127 -24.32 -20.83 -15.09
N ALA A 128 -24.35 -19.82 -14.20
CA ALA A 128 -25.47 -19.58 -13.29
C ALA A 128 -26.68 -18.99 -14.03
N PRO A 129 -27.92 -19.12 -13.48
CA PRO A 129 -29.10 -18.49 -14.05
C PRO A 129 -28.90 -17.01 -14.31
N SER A 130 -29.39 -16.53 -15.43
CA SER A 130 -29.00 -15.35 -16.21
C SER A 130 -28.84 -13.99 -15.50
N LEU A 131 -29.31 -13.79 -14.28
CA LEU A 131 -29.27 -12.50 -13.57
C LEU A 131 -28.31 -12.47 -12.36
N GLU A 132 -27.70 -13.60 -12.01
CA GLU A 132 -26.90 -13.71 -10.79
C GLU A 132 -25.37 -13.65 -11.00
N GLY A 133 -24.90 -13.90 -12.22
CA GLY A 133 -23.47 -13.95 -12.52
C GLY A 133 -22.76 -12.62 -12.30
N GLY A 134 -23.33 -11.51 -12.79
CA GLY A 134 -22.78 -10.17 -12.62
C GLY A 134 -22.63 -9.76 -11.15
N PRO A 135 -23.72 -9.79 -10.35
CA PRO A 135 -23.64 -9.50 -8.91
C PRO A 135 -22.65 -10.36 -8.15
N ARG A 136 -22.52 -11.64 -8.45
CA ARG A 136 -21.56 -12.55 -7.79
C ARG A 136 -20.12 -12.16 -8.10
N TRP A 137 -19.82 -11.76 -9.33
CA TRP A 137 -18.47 -11.38 -9.71
C TRP A 137 -18.08 -10.01 -9.16
N ALA A 138 -18.92 -8.98 -9.38
CA ALA A 138 -18.65 -7.63 -8.86
C ALA A 138 -18.66 -7.59 -7.33
N GLY A 139 -19.67 -8.22 -6.71
CA GLY A 139 -19.79 -8.27 -5.25
C GLY A 139 -18.61 -8.98 -4.61
N GLY A 140 -18.17 -10.10 -5.18
CA GLY A 140 -17.00 -10.81 -4.69
C GLY A 140 -15.72 -10.00 -4.77
N LEU A 141 -15.47 -9.28 -5.87
CA LEU A 141 -14.31 -8.41 -6.03
C LEU A 141 -14.31 -7.26 -5.00
N LEU A 142 -15.43 -6.51 -4.90
CA LEU A 142 -15.53 -5.37 -3.97
C LEU A 142 -15.51 -5.81 -2.50
N LEU A 143 -16.15 -6.92 -2.15
CA LEU A 143 -16.06 -7.50 -0.80
C LEU A 143 -14.64 -8.01 -0.52
N GLY A 144 -13.90 -8.49 -1.52
CA GLY A 144 -12.51 -8.89 -1.39
C GLY A 144 -11.60 -7.72 -1.05
N LEU A 145 -11.76 -6.58 -1.70
CA LEU A 145 -11.08 -5.33 -1.36
C LEU A 145 -11.45 -4.87 0.07
N THR A 146 -12.74 -4.97 0.43
CA THR A 146 -13.21 -4.62 1.77
C THR A 146 -12.64 -5.53 2.84
N LEU A 147 -12.60 -6.86 2.61
CA LEU A 147 -12.01 -7.84 3.51
C LEU A 147 -10.52 -7.59 3.71
N ASP A 148 -9.79 -7.37 2.62
CA ASP A 148 -8.37 -7.07 2.66
C ASP A 148 -8.06 -5.82 3.48
N SER A 149 -8.80 -4.72 3.23
CA SER A 149 -8.66 -3.49 4.00
C SER A 149 -9.09 -3.64 5.46
N ALA A 150 -10.09 -4.49 5.75
CA ALA A 150 -10.48 -4.80 7.13
C ALA A 150 -9.38 -5.54 7.88
N LEU A 151 -8.74 -6.53 7.26
CA LEU A 151 -7.61 -7.27 7.84
C LEU A 151 -6.43 -6.34 8.13
N LYS A 152 -6.07 -5.46 7.19
CA LYS A 152 -5.05 -4.43 7.39
C LYS A 152 -5.43 -3.45 8.51
N GLY A 153 -6.69 -3.04 8.56
CA GLY A 153 -7.21 -2.14 9.61
C GLY A 153 -7.10 -2.74 11.01
N LEU A 154 -7.35 -4.05 11.16
CA LEU A 154 -7.13 -4.77 12.43
C LEU A 154 -5.66 -4.83 12.85
N ALA A 155 -4.74 -4.72 11.90
CA ALA A 155 -3.30 -4.72 12.10
C ALA A 155 -2.68 -3.31 12.05
N ASN A 156 -3.46 -2.24 12.27
CA ASN A 156 -3.00 -0.84 12.22
C ASN A 156 -2.30 -0.50 10.89
N SER A 157 -2.91 -0.83 9.77
CA SER A 157 -2.41 -0.65 8.39
C SER A 157 -1.29 -1.59 7.95
N LEU A 158 -0.78 -2.46 8.81
CA LEU A 158 0.21 -3.46 8.43
C LEU A 158 -0.48 -4.62 7.69
N ASP A 159 0.11 -5.09 6.59
CA ASP A 159 -0.33 -6.34 5.97
C ASP A 159 0.02 -7.52 6.87
N LEU A 160 -0.88 -8.50 6.96
CA LEU A 160 -0.67 -9.69 7.79
C LEU A 160 0.58 -10.47 7.39
N SER A 161 1.02 -10.38 6.13
CA SER A 161 2.24 -10.99 5.59
C SER A 161 3.50 -10.57 6.36
N TRP A 162 3.52 -9.36 6.88
CA TRP A 162 4.66 -8.80 7.61
C TRP A 162 4.60 -9.01 9.12
N ILE A 163 3.49 -9.58 9.63
CA ILE A 163 3.34 -9.86 11.06
C ILE A 163 3.84 -11.26 11.37
N GLY A 164 4.85 -11.33 12.24
CA GLY A 164 5.38 -12.59 12.71
C GLY A 164 4.45 -13.38 13.63
N GLY A 165 4.76 -14.68 13.77
CA GLY A 165 4.08 -15.55 14.71
C GLY A 165 2.83 -16.24 14.17
N TRP A 166 2.17 -17.02 15.03
CA TRP A 166 1.03 -17.87 14.68
C TRP A 166 -0.32 -17.11 14.67
N LEU A 167 -0.37 -15.94 15.32
CA LEU A 167 -1.63 -15.20 15.52
C LEU A 167 -2.30 -14.78 14.20
N PRO A 168 -1.58 -14.24 13.18
CA PRO A 168 -2.17 -13.92 11.89
C PRO A 168 -2.57 -15.17 11.08
N LEU A 169 -1.91 -16.30 11.32
CA LEU A 169 -2.18 -17.56 10.60
C LEU A 169 -3.59 -18.09 10.90
N LEU A 170 -4.11 -17.89 12.13
CA LEU A 170 -5.41 -18.40 12.53
C LEU A 170 -6.57 -17.87 11.67
N PRO A 171 -6.79 -16.55 11.53
CA PRO A 171 -7.85 -16.05 10.66
C PRO A 171 -7.65 -16.43 9.20
N LEU A 172 -6.40 -16.44 8.71
CA LEU A 172 -6.11 -16.85 7.33
C LEU A 172 -6.43 -18.33 7.10
N ALA A 173 -6.08 -19.21 8.02
CA ALA A 173 -6.39 -20.64 7.93
C ALA A 173 -7.90 -20.90 7.99
N LEU A 174 -8.64 -20.17 8.82
CA LEU A 174 -10.12 -20.27 8.88
C LEU A 174 -10.76 -19.83 7.56
N LEU A 175 -10.33 -18.70 7.00
CA LEU A 175 -10.81 -18.23 5.70
C LEU A 175 -10.45 -19.19 4.57
N ALA A 176 -9.23 -19.73 4.57
CA ALA A 176 -8.78 -20.71 3.59
C ALA A 176 -9.58 -22.02 3.71
N GLY A 177 -9.76 -22.55 4.92
CA GLY A 177 -10.55 -23.74 5.16
C GLY A 177 -12.02 -23.60 4.71
N TRP A 178 -12.63 -22.44 5.01
CA TRP A 178 -13.98 -22.14 4.54
C TRP A 178 -14.03 -22.06 3.00
N SER A 179 -13.06 -21.41 2.37
CA SER A 179 -12.98 -21.33 0.90
C SER A 179 -12.81 -22.69 0.25
N LEU A 180 -11.96 -23.57 0.79
CA LEU A 180 -11.79 -24.95 0.31
C LEU A 180 -13.09 -25.76 0.47
N TRP A 181 -13.82 -25.58 1.57
CA TRP A 181 -15.13 -26.20 1.77
C TRP A 181 -16.15 -25.67 0.74
N LEU A 182 -16.20 -24.36 0.47
CA LEU A 182 -17.05 -23.77 -0.55
C LEU A 182 -16.70 -24.30 -1.94
N LEU A 183 -15.42 -24.33 -2.31
CA LEU A 183 -14.94 -24.88 -3.59
C LEU A 183 -15.32 -26.35 -3.77
N ARG A 184 -15.39 -27.13 -2.70
CA ARG A 184 -15.77 -28.55 -2.74
C ARG A 184 -17.27 -28.76 -2.77
N SER A 185 -18.05 -27.94 -2.06
CA SER A 185 -19.49 -28.07 -1.92
C SER A 185 -20.28 -27.60 -3.14
N GLU A 186 -19.64 -26.82 -4.04
CA GLU A 186 -20.29 -26.34 -5.25
C GLU A 186 -20.70 -27.51 -6.15
N THR A 187 -22.01 -27.65 -6.29
CA THR A 187 -22.61 -28.54 -7.30
C THR A 187 -22.69 -27.81 -8.63
N TYR A 188 -21.76 -28.12 -9.51
CA TYR A 188 -21.73 -27.53 -10.84
C TYR A 188 -22.81 -28.13 -11.71
N ALA A 189 -23.68 -27.31 -12.26
CA ALA A 189 -24.48 -27.73 -13.40
C ALA A 189 -23.53 -28.07 -14.55
N ALA A 190 -23.44 -29.35 -14.88
CA ALA A 190 -22.62 -29.83 -15.98
C ALA A 190 -23.14 -29.25 -17.29
N GLY A 191 -22.34 -28.48 -17.95
CA GLY A 191 -22.62 -27.97 -19.28
C GLY A 191 -21.46 -27.09 -19.74
N MET A 192 -20.61 -27.63 -20.62
CA MET A 192 -19.66 -26.79 -21.35
C MET A 192 -20.43 -25.80 -22.19
N PRO A 193 -20.15 -24.50 -22.07
CA PRO A 193 -20.67 -23.53 -23.00
C PRO A 193 -19.89 -23.64 -24.32
N ALA A 194 -20.56 -24.11 -25.34
CA ALA A 194 -19.99 -24.24 -26.68
C ALA A 194 -20.40 -23.03 -27.54
N SER A 195 -19.80 -21.88 -27.38
CA SER A 195 -19.65 -20.86 -28.42
C SER A 195 -18.88 -19.64 -27.90
N ASP A 196 -18.26 -18.89 -28.79
CA ASP A 196 -17.44 -17.73 -28.48
C ASP A 196 -18.28 -16.55 -27.97
N ALA A 197 -17.93 -16.07 -26.77
CA ALA A 197 -18.40 -14.78 -26.30
C ALA A 197 -18.03 -13.70 -27.32
N ARG A 198 -18.97 -12.85 -27.71
CA ARG A 198 -18.64 -11.73 -28.59
C ARG A 198 -17.62 -10.84 -27.89
N LEU A 199 -16.52 -10.50 -28.57
CA LEU A 199 -15.45 -9.64 -28.04
C LEU A 199 -16.00 -8.35 -27.42
N VAL A 200 -17.03 -7.80 -28.05
CA VAL A 200 -17.77 -6.59 -27.68
C VAL A 200 -18.24 -6.63 -26.20
N ASN A 201 -18.66 -7.77 -25.69
CA ASN A 201 -19.25 -7.91 -24.36
C ASN A 201 -18.17 -8.07 -23.27
N VAL A 202 -16.98 -8.55 -23.64
CA VAL A 202 -15.89 -8.81 -22.68
C VAL A 202 -14.79 -7.76 -22.73
N LEU A 203 -14.75 -6.92 -23.76
CA LEU A 203 -13.77 -5.84 -23.90
C LEU A 203 -13.69 -4.91 -22.66
N PRO A 204 -14.81 -4.56 -21.98
CA PRO A 204 -14.77 -3.74 -20.76
C PRO A 204 -13.97 -4.35 -19.61
N LEU A 205 -13.66 -5.66 -19.63
CA LEU A 205 -12.80 -6.31 -18.65
C LEU A 205 -11.38 -5.74 -18.62
N LEU A 206 -10.92 -5.09 -19.69
CA LEU A 206 -9.66 -4.34 -19.71
C LEU A 206 -9.61 -3.24 -18.67
N GLY A 207 -10.75 -2.72 -18.22
CA GLY A 207 -10.85 -1.76 -17.14
C GLY A 207 -10.38 -2.29 -15.77
N LEU A 208 -10.23 -3.62 -15.60
CA LEU A 208 -9.77 -4.20 -14.32
C LEU A 208 -8.37 -3.71 -13.94
N GLY A 209 -7.41 -3.70 -14.86
CA GLY A 209 -6.04 -3.28 -14.57
C GLY A 209 -5.95 -1.82 -14.10
N PRO A 210 -6.41 -0.84 -14.89
CA PRO A 210 -6.49 0.55 -14.47
C PRO A 210 -7.27 0.78 -13.18
N TYR A 211 -8.38 0.07 -12.98
CA TYR A 211 -9.10 0.09 -11.71
C TYR A 211 -8.22 -0.37 -10.53
N LEU A 212 -7.52 -1.49 -10.68
CA LEU A 212 -6.63 -2.01 -9.62
C LEU A 212 -5.48 -1.06 -9.32
N VAL A 213 -4.95 -0.31 -10.31
CA VAL A 213 -3.94 0.74 -10.06
C VAL A 213 -4.49 1.81 -9.13
N LEU A 214 -5.68 2.35 -9.43
CA LEU A 214 -6.33 3.37 -8.59
C LEU A 214 -6.64 2.82 -7.19
N GLN A 215 -7.07 1.56 -7.11
CA GLN A 215 -7.32 0.92 -5.81
C GLN A 215 -6.01 0.73 -5.03
N ALA A 216 -4.98 0.14 -5.62
CA ALA A 216 -3.76 -0.23 -4.91
C ALA A 216 -2.92 0.98 -4.47
N ILE A 217 -2.79 2.01 -5.33
CA ILE A 217 -1.98 3.18 -5.03
C ILE A 217 -2.73 4.18 -4.14
N VAL A 218 -4.05 4.36 -4.35
CA VAL A 218 -4.81 5.42 -3.70
C VAL A 218 -5.94 4.91 -2.82
N PHE A 219 -6.98 4.28 -3.39
CA PHE A 219 -8.25 4.10 -2.71
C PHE A 219 -8.24 3.06 -1.59
N GLN A 220 -7.40 2.02 -1.67
CA GLN A 220 -7.20 0.99 -0.64
C GLN A 220 -5.96 1.27 0.22
N ASN A 221 -5.33 2.42 0.04
CA ASN A 221 -4.13 2.82 0.72
C ASN A 221 -4.46 3.82 1.84
N SER A 222 -4.58 3.33 3.07
CA SER A 222 -4.94 4.17 4.23
C SER A 222 -3.91 5.27 4.52
N GLY A 223 -2.63 5.01 4.25
CA GLY A 223 -1.57 6.00 4.41
C GLY A 223 -1.66 7.13 3.37
N TRP A 224 -1.92 6.78 2.10
CA TRP A 224 -2.18 7.79 1.06
C TRP A 224 -3.41 8.64 1.41
N VAL A 225 -4.50 7.97 1.79
CA VAL A 225 -5.74 8.65 2.17
C VAL A 225 -5.52 9.57 3.36
N ALA A 226 -4.81 9.11 4.39
CA ALA A 226 -4.51 9.92 5.57
C ALA A 226 -3.61 11.11 5.23
N ALA A 227 -2.54 10.89 4.47
CA ALA A 227 -1.60 11.95 4.08
C ALA A 227 -2.28 13.02 3.21
N THR A 228 -3.05 12.62 2.20
CA THR A 228 -3.72 13.55 1.29
C THR A 228 -4.91 14.26 1.93
N ALA A 229 -5.68 13.58 2.79
CA ALA A 229 -6.76 14.21 3.53
C ALA A 229 -6.27 15.10 4.68
N GLY A 230 -5.00 14.99 5.09
CA GLY A 230 -4.44 15.72 6.24
C GLY A 230 -4.99 15.22 7.57
N VAL A 231 -5.22 13.91 7.71
CA VAL A 231 -5.83 13.29 8.90
C VAL A 231 -4.93 12.21 9.52
N ASP A 232 -5.25 11.82 10.75
CA ASP A 232 -4.61 10.70 11.42
C ASP A 232 -4.78 9.37 10.67
N GLY A 233 -3.83 8.45 10.81
CA GLY A 233 -3.84 7.16 10.11
C GLY A 233 -5.06 6.29 10.44
N ARG A 234 -5.62 6.36 11.67
CA ARG A 234 -6.88 5.67 12.03
C ARG A 234 -8.06 6.21 11.22
N ILE A 235 -8.13 7.53 11.07
CA ILE A 235 -9.16 8.18 10.23
C ILE A 235 -8.95 7.76 8.77
N GLY A 236 -7.70 7.64 8.30
CA GLY A 236 -7.37 7.10 6.99
C GLY A 236 -7.95 5.70 6.75
N ILE A 237 -7.82 4.79 7.73
CA ILE A 237 -8.43 3.44 7.68
C ILE A 237 -9.96 3.54 7.59
N TRP A 238 -10.59 4.38 8.40
CA TRP A 238 -12.05 4.56 8.36
C TRP A 238 -12.54 5.14 7.03
N LEU A 239 -11.79 6.06 6.45
CA LEU A 239 -12.12 6.63 5.13
C LEU A 239 -12.01 5.59 4.01
N VAL A 240 -11.02 4.68 4.06
CA VAL A 240 -10.96 3.53 3.13
C VAL A 240 -12.17 2.63 3.30
N MET A 241 -12.57 2.31 4.54
CA MET A 241 -13.78 1.51 4.79
C MET A 241 -15.04 2.21 4.28
N ALA A 242 -15.19 3.52 4.52
CA ALA A 242 -16.31 4.31 4.00
C ALA A 242 -16.31 4.34 2.45
N GLY A 243 -15.14 4.45 1.83
CA GLY A 243 -14.98 4.35 0.37
C GLY A 243 -15.43 2.99 -0.17
N ASN A 244 -15.08 1.91 0.51
CA ASN A 244 -15.51 0.56 0.13
C ASN A 244 -17.03 0.40 0.25
N LEU A 245 -17.63 0.94 1.29
CA LEU A 245 -19.10 0.96 1.44
C LEU A 245 -19.77 1.81 0.35
N ALA A 246 -19.18 2.93 -0.02
CA ALA A 246 -19.66 3.75 -1.14
C ALA A 246 -19.58 2.96 -2.47
N ALA A 247 -18.50 2.21 -2.71
CA ALA A 247 -18.38 1.35 -3.90
C ALA A 247 -19.45 0.24 -3.91
N LEU A 248 -19.69 -0.42 -2.78
CA LEU A 248 -20.75 -1.42 -2.67
C LEU A 248 -22.15 -0.80 -2.89
N ALA A 249 -22.40 0.40 -2.37
CA ALA A 249 -23.65 1.14 -2.60
C ALA A 249 -23.82 1.51 -4.09
N GLY A 250 -22.75 1.99 -4.73
CA GLY A 250 -22.73 2.27 -6.17
C GLY A 250 -23.04 1.02 -7.01
N MET A 251 -22.44 -0.12 -6.65
CA MET A 251 -22.68 -1.40 -7.30
C MET A 251 -24.17 -1.84 -7.15
N VAL A 252 -24.69 -1.83 -5.93
CA VAL A 252 -26.09 -2.20 -5.65
C VAL A 252 -27.04 -1.28 -6.41
N GLY A 253 -26.78 0.04 -6.41
CA GLY A 253 -27.53 1.01 -7.19
C GLY A 253 -27.49 0.71 -8.70
N GLY A 254 -26.34 0.28 -9.22
CA GLY A 254 -26.16 -0.10 -10.61
C GLY A 254 -26.96 -1.34 -11.00
N PHE A 255 -27.12 -2.32 -10.11
CA PHE A 255 -27.93 -3.52 -10.37
C PHE A 255 -29.44 -3.30 -10.21
N SER A 256 -29.85 -2.32 -9.41
CA SER A 256 -31.24 -2.20 -8.93
C SER A 256 -32.16 -1.35 -9.81
N LYS A 257 -31.61 -0.36 -10.52
CA LYS A 257 -32.45 0.63 -11.23
C LYS A 257 -32.52 0.39 -12.73
N PRO A 258 -33.75 0.23 -13.31
CA PRO A 258 -33.93 0.25 -14.76
C PRO A 258 -33.48 1.60 -15.35
N GLY A 259 -32.76 1.57 -16.47
CA GLY A 259 -32.32 2.80 -17.14
C GLY A 259 -30.99 3.41 -16.66
N THR A 260 -30.34 2.87 -15.61
CA THR A 260 -29.06 3.38 -15.11
C THR A 260 -27.86 3.10 -16.05
N PHE A 261 -28.03 2.28 -17.05
CA PHE A 261 -26.96 1.96 -18.03
C PHE A 261 -27.13 2.71 -19.35
N ARG A 262 -27.56 3.96 -19.30
CA ARG A 262 -27.60 4.79 -20.51
C ARG A 262 -26.17 5.19 -20.91
N PRO A 263 -25.81 5.19 -22.20
CA PRO A 263 -24.48 5.58 -22.68
C PRO A 263 -24.02 6.94 -22.15
N GLY A 264 -24.95 7.89 -22.00
CA GLY A 264 -24.64 9.21 -21.44
C GLY A 264 -24.16 9.15 -19.98
N LEU A 265 -24.72 8.27 -19.14
CA LEU A 265 -24.25 8.07 -17.77
C LEU A 265 -22.88 7.38 -17.73
N GLY A 266 -22.60 6.45 -18.63
CA GLY A 266 -21.27 5.86 -18.80
C GLY A 266 -20.23 6.90 -19.18
N LEU A 267 -20.58 7.83 -20.07
CA LEU A 267 -19.70 8.96 -20.42
C LEU A 267 -19.45 9.87 -19.23
N ILE A 268 -20.50 10.27 -18.51
CA ILE A 268 -20.40 11.14 -17.31
C ILE A 268 -19.52 10.46 -16.24
N ALA A 269 -19.75 9.17 -15.97
CA ALA A 269 -18.94 8.40 -15.03
C ALA A 269 -17.46 8.37 -15.46
N GLY A 270 -17.21 8.12 -16.75
CA GLY A 270 -15.85 8.12 -17.31
C GLY A 270 -15.16 9.47 -17.19
N LEU A 271 -15.82 10.55 -17.55
CA LEU A 271 -15.30 11.91 -17.41
C LEU A 271 -15.04 12.26 -15.94
N TYR A 272 -15.97 11.94 -15.07
CA TYR A 272 -15.80 12.16 -13.63
C TYR A 272 -14.58 11.42 -13.08
N LEU A 273 -14.41 10.12 -13.40
CA LEU A 273 -13.25 9.35 -12.94
C LEU A 273 -11.94 9.89 -13.49
N THR A 274 -11.90 10.33 -14.74
CA THR A 274 -10.71 10.91 -15.35
C THR A 274 -10.34 12.25 -14.67
N LEU A 275 -11.33 13.13 -14.48
CA LEU A 275 -11.09 14.43 -13.86
C LEU A 275 -10.78 14.32 -12.37
N SER A 276 -11.51 13.48 -11.62
CA SER A 276 -11.22 13.25 -10.20
C SER A 276 -9.84 12.65 -9.98
N ALA A 277 -9.39 11.81 -10.92
CA ALA A 277 -8.06 11.20 -10.84
C ALA A 277 -6.91 12.22 -10.90
N THR A 278 -7.11 13.39 -11.53
CA THR A 278 -6.12 14.49 -11.51
C THR A 278 -5.99 15.14 -10.13
N GLN A 279 -6.97 14.96 -9.26
CA GLN A 279 -7.03 15.58 -7.93
C GLN A 279 -6.57 14.63 -6.80
N LEU A 280 -6.19 13.39 -7.12
CA LEU A 280 -5.86 12.37 -6.10
C LEU A 280 -4.57 12.64 -5.32
N GLN A 281 -3.79 13.62 -5.75
CA GLN A 281 -2.57 14.08 -5.06
C GLN A 281 -2.74 15.46 -4.42
N VAL A 282 -3.88 16.12 -4.60
CA VAL A 282 -4.12 17.46 -4.07
C VAL A 282 -4.53 17.36 -2.59
N PRO A 283 -3.72 17.88 -1.65
CA PRO A 283 -4.03 17.79 -0.24
C PRO A 283 -5.25 18.60 0.14
N GLY A 284 -5.99 18.13 1.13
CA GLY A 284 -7.05 18.88 1.77
C GLY A 284 -8.36 18.11 1.94
N PRO A 285 -9.34 18.68 2.67
CA PRO A 285 -10.60 18.01 3.00
C PRO A 285 -11.47 17.70 1.77
N GLY A 286 -11.29 18.44 0.66
CA GLY A 286 -11.96 18.16 -0.61
C GLY A 286 -11.64 16.77 -1.17
N PHE A 287 -10.47 16.22 -0.87
CA PHE A 287 -10.07 14.87 -1.25
C PHE A 287 -11.04 13.81 -0.71
N ILE A 288 -11.59 13.98 0.51
CA ILE A 288 -12.54 13.03 1.12
C ILE A 288 -13.81 12.91 0.27
N ALA A 289 -14.35 14.03 -0.19
CA ALA A 289 -15.54 14.04 -1.06
C ALA A 289 -15.24 13.35 -2.41
N ILE A 290 -14.06 13.62 -2.99
CA ILE A 290 -13.61 12.98 -4.24
C ILE A 290 -13.46 11.48 -4.04
N LEU A 291 -12.81 11.04 -2.96
CA LEU A 291 -12.63 9.63 -2.62
C LEU A 291 -13.96 8.88 -2.57
N LEU A 292 -14.92 9.37 -1.78
CA LEU A 292 -16.21 8.70 -1.58
C LEU A 292 -17.04 8.67 -2.87
N ALA A 293 -17.09 9.78 -3.60
CA ALA A 293 -17.82 9.85 -4.85
C ALA A 293 -17.17 9.00 -5.96
N ALA A 294 -15.82 9.01 -6.07
CA ALA A 294 -15.11 8.18 -7.03
C ALA A 294 -15.32 6.68 -6.75
N GLN A 295 -15.25 6.26 -5.49
CA GLN A 295 -15.51 4.88 -5.11
C GLN A 295 -16.97 4.47 -5.40
N PHE A 296 -17.96 5.33 -5.14
CA PHE A 296 -19.34 5.07 -5.54
C PHE A 296 -19.47 4.87 -7.05
N VAL A 297 -18.85 5.75 -7.84
CA VAL A 297 -18.85 5.65 -9.32
C VAL A 297 -18.12 4.38 -9.77
N CYS A 298 -17.00 4.03 -9.14
CA CYS A 298 -16.29 2.78 -9.42
C CYS A 298 -17.19 1.55 -9.21
N GLY A 299 -17.94 1.49 -8.12
CA GLY A 299 -18.90 0.41 -7.86
C GLY A 299 -19.99 0.32 -8.92
N TRP A 300 -20.55 1.47 -9.33
CA TRP A 300 -21.53 1.54 -10.39
C TRP A 300 -20.95 1.06 -11.74
N VAL A 301 -19.73 1.46 -12.09
CA VAL A 301 -19.02 0.99 -13.29
C VAL A 301 -18.82 -0.52 -13.25
N TRP A 302 -18.41 -1.07 -12.11
CA TRP A 302 -18.25 -2.51 -11.95
C TRP A 302 -19.54 -3.28 -12.11
N ALA A 303 -20.67 -2.77 -11.61
CA ALA A 303 -21.98 -3.36 -11.86
C ALA A 303 -22.27 -3.43 -13.36
N THR A 304 -21.98 -2.35 -14.09
CA THR A 304 -22.19 -2.26 -15.53
C THR A 304 -21.33 -3.25 -16.32
N ILE A 305 -20.03 -3.29 -16.03
CA ILE A 305 -19.06 -4.22 -16.66
C ILE A 305 -19.44 -5.67 -16.38
N SER A 306 -19.77 -5.96 -15.11
CA SER A 306 -20.08 -7.33 -14.65
C SER A 306 -21.35 -7.88 -15.28
N LEU A 307 -22.40 -7.06 -15.42
CA LEU A 307 -23.62 -7.47 -16.13
C LEU A 307 -23.31 -7.79 -17.58
N THR A 308 -22.58 -6.92 -18.26
CA THR A 308 -22.23 -7.12 -19.66
C THR A 308 -21.36 -8.35 -19.87
N ALA A 309 -20.34 -8.54 -19.02
CA ALA A 309 -19.43 -9.68 -19.11
C ALA A 309 -20.07 -11.01 -18.73
N ALA A 310 -21.01 -11.03 -17.76
CA ALA A 310 -21.68 -12.25 -17.32
C ALA A 310 -22.78 -12.74 -18.26
N GLN A 311 -23.31 -11.88 -19.13
CA GLN A 311 -24.42 -12.22 -20.03
C GLN A 311 -24.01 -12.84 -21.37
N THR A 312 -22.73 -12.99 -21.59
CA THR A 312 -22.29 -13.67 -22.81
C THR A 312 -22.82 -15.10 -22.80
N GLU A 313 -23.80 -15.35 -23.66
CA GLU A 313 -24.24 -16.70 -23.92
C GLU A 313 -23.04 -17.54 -24.35
N ARG A 314 -22.75 -18.57 -23.52
CA ARG A 314 -21.90 -19.72 -23.84
C ARG A 314 -20.54 -19.41 -24.51
N GLY A 315 -19.46 -19.62 -23.80
CA GLY A 315 -18.12 -19.63 -24.39
C GLY A 315 -17.29 -18.37 -24.18
N GLY A 316 -16.12 -18.34 -24.79
CA GLY A 316 -15.23 -17.18 -24.73
C GLY A 316 -14.27 -17.19 -23.56
N LEU A 317 -13.97 -18.35 -22.96
CA LEU A 317 -12.90 -18.46 -21.97
C LEU A 317 -11.58 -17.93 -22.56
N GLY A 318 -11.29 -18.20 -23.84
CA GLY A 318 -10.09 -17.72 -24.50
C GLY A 318 -10.01 -16.19 -24.55
N ARG A 319 -11.06 -15.50 -25.04
CA ARG A 319 -11.11 -14.03 -25.08
C ARG A 319 -11.14 -13.42 -23.69
N THR A 320 -11.88 -14.03 -22.76
CA THR A 320 -11.92 -13.59 -21.36
C THR A 320 -10.55 -13.70 -20.70
N SER A 321 -9.85 -14.83 -20.90
CA SER A 321 -8.50 -15.05 -20.36
C SER A 321 -7.51 -14.04 -20.96
N ALA A 322 -7.55 -13.83 -22.27
CA ALA A 322 -6.68 -12.86 -22.92
C ALA A 322 -6.90 -11.43 -22.42
N LEU A 323 -8.15 -10.99 -22.27
CA LEU A 323 -8.47 -9.64 -21.82
C LEU A 323 -8.16 -9.43 -20.33
N LEU A 324 -8.42 -10.42 -19.46
CA LEU A 324 -8.04 -10.33 -18.04
C LEU A 324 -6.53 -10.40 -17.87
N SER A 325 -5.81 -11.22 -18.64
CA SER A 325 -4.35 -11.22 -18.68
C SER A 325 -3.79 -9.86 -19.12
N LEU A 326 -4.34 -9.28 -20.18
CA LEU A 326 -3.96 -7.94 -20.62
C LEU A 326 -4.30 -6.86 -19.59
N ALA A 327 -5.43 -6.99 -18.88
CA ALA A 327 -5.78 -6.09 -17.78
C ALA A 327 -4.76 -6.19 -16.65
N MET A 328 -4.32 -7.39 -16.25
CA MET A 328 -3.27 -7.57 -15.23
C MET A 328 -1.92 -7.03 -15.72
N PHE A 329 -1.61 -7.21 -17.00
CA PHE A 329 -0.42 -6.60 -17.60
C PHE A 329 -0.47 -5.07 -17.56
N LEU A 330 -1.62 -4.46 -17.86
CA LEU A 330 -1.83 -3.01 -17.72
C LEU A 330 -1.69 -2.56 -16.27
N PHE A 331 -2.21 -3.32 -15.29
CA PHE A 331 -2.01 -3.03 -13.88
C PHE A 331 -0.53 -2.96 -13.52
N ILE A 332 0.21 -4.03 -13.82
CA ILE A 332 1.65 -4.12 -13.52
C ILE A 332 2.42 -3.02 -14.27
N GLY A 333 2.12 -2.81 -15.56
CA GLY A 333 2.78 -1.81 -16.38
C GLY A 333 2.57 -0.38 -15.87
N LEU A 334 1.35 -0.01 -15.48
CA LEU A 334 1.05 1.31 -14.94
C LEU A 334 1.67 1.51 -13.55
N ALA A 335 1.62 0.48 -12.69
CA ALA A 335 2.28 0.53 -11.38
C ALA A 335 3.79 0.64 -11.52
N PHE A 336 4.40 -0.17 -12.38
CA PHE A 336 5.83 -0.09 -12.69
C PHE A 336 6.21 1.30 -13.22
N PHE A 337 5.45 1.83 -14.17
CA PHE A 337 5.69 3.16 -14.72
C PHE A 337 5.65 4.26 -13.65
N TYR A 338 4.68 4.18 -12.71
CA TYR A 338 4.57 5.15 -11.62
C TYR A 338 5.82 5.16 -10.73
N TYR A 339 6.35 3.99 -10.39
CA TYR A 339 7.53 3.89 -9.51
C TYR A 339 8.86 4.01 -10.26
N ALA A 340 8.95 3.53 -11.50
CA ALA A 340 10.16 3.67 -12.32
C ALA A 340 10.51 5.15 -12.61
N ALA A 341 9.53 6.05 -12.59
CA ALA A 341 9.74 7.48 -12.72
C ALA A 341 10.53 8.11 -11.56
N LEU A 342 10.74 7.38 -10.47
CA LEU A 342 11.61 7.81 -9.37
C LEU A 342 13.10 7.56 -9.66
N ASP A 343 13.39 6.58 -10.53
CA ASP A 343 14.76 6.20 -10.92
C ASP A 343 15.11 6.62 -12.36
N LEU A 344 14.09 6.84 -13.19
CA LEU A 344 14.25 7.13 -14.61
C LEU A 344 13.69 8.50 -14.95
N ARG A 345 14.46 9.30 -15.70
CA ARG A 345 13.97 10.56 -16.29
C ARG A 345 12.97 10.25 -17.39
N LEU A 346 11.70 10.43 -17.11
CA LEU A 346 10.63 10.32 -18.09
C LEU A 346 10.26 11.70 -18.64
N PRO A 347 9.78 11.78 -19.91
CA PRO A 347 9.42 13.07 -20.52
C PRO A 347 8.11 13.67 -19.97
N PHE A 348 7.48 13.04 -18.99
CA PHE A 348 6.22 13.45 -18.37
C PHE A 348 6.18 13.04 -16.89
N ASP A 349 5.36 13.75 -16.13
CA ASP A 349 5.17 13.47 -14.72
C ASP A 349 4.44 12.14 -14.50
N ARG A 350 4.89 11.37 -13.51
CA ARG A 350 4.32 10.05 -13.15
C ARG A 350 2.85 10.10 -12.75
N SER A 351 2.36 11.25 -12.27
CA SER A 351 0.95 11.43 -11.88
C SER A 351 -0.03 11.24 -13.04
N ILE A 352 0.45 11.27 -14.29
CA ILE A 352 -0.36 10.96 -15.48
C ILE A 352 -0.97 9.56 -15.43
N VAL A 353 -0.38 8.65 -14.65
CA VAL A 353 -0.92 7.29 -14.44
C VAL A 353 -2.36 7.33 -13.90
N PHE A 354 -2.68 8.27 -13.01
CA PHE A 354 -4.01 8.35 -12.42
C PHE A 354 -5.09 8.77 -13.43
N PRO A 355 -4.98 9.90 -14.14
CA PRO A 355 -5.95 10.25 -15.16
C PRO A 355 -5.98 9.26 -16.33
N ALA A 356 -4.84 8.66 -16.71
CA ALA A 356 -4.81 7.61 -17.73
C ALA A 356 -5.58 6.38 -17.27
N ALA A 357 -5.42 5.93 -16.02
CA ALA A 357 -6.19 4.84 -15.46
C ALA A 357 -7.69 5.18 -15.38
N GLY A 358 -8.04 6.40 -14.94
CA GLY A 358 -9.42 6.91 -14.92
C GLY A 358 -10.05 6.91 -16.31
N LEU A 359 -9.30 7.37 -17.32
CA LEU A 359 -9.76 7.40 -18.72
C LEU A 359 -10.06 5.98 -19.26
N VAL A 360 -9.12 5.05 -19.12
CA VAL A 360 -9.31 3.67 -19.61
C VAL A 360 -10.47 2.98 -18.90
N PHE A 361 -10.58 3.14 -17.58
CA PHE A 361 -11.70 2.61 -16.81
C PHE A 361 -13.02 3.29 -17.20
N GLY A 362 -13.01 4.59 -17.46
CA GLY A 362 -14.15 5.35 -17.98
C GLY A 362 -14.59 4.91 -19.38
N LEU A 363 -13.66 4.63 -20.29
CA LEU A 363 -13.96 4.08 -21.60
C LEU A 363 -14.59 2.68 -21.49
N ALA A 364 -14.12 1.86 -20.56
CA ALA A 364 -14.75 0.58 -20.26
C ALA A 364 -16.19 0.76 -19.75
N ALA A 365 -16.46 1.77 -18.91
CA ALA A 365 -17.80 2.12 -18.44
C ALA A 365 -18.72 2.55 -19.60
N LEU A 366 -18.22 3.44 -20.47
CA LEU A 366 -18.97 3.90 -21.65
C LEU A 366 -19.31 2.75 -22.58
N TRP A 367 -18.35 1.87 -22.82
CA TRP A 367 -18.55 0.71 -23.67
C TRP A 367 -19.55 -0.27 -23.09
N ALA A 368 -19.40 -0.61 -21.81
CA ALA A 368 -20.33 -1.50 -21.11
C ALA A 368 -21.74 -0.93 -21.04
N SER A 369 -21.91 0.37 -20.85
CA SER A 369 -23.21 1.02 -20.78
C SER A 369 -24.00 0.96 -22.07
N ARG A 370 -23.32 1.00 -23.24
CA ARG A 370 -23.96 0.81 -24.57
C ARG A 370 -24.53 -0.59 -24.76
N GLN A 371 -23.96 -1.59 -24.11
CA GLN A 371 -24.41 -2.98 -24.19
C GLN A 371 -25.45 -3.30 -23.10
N GLY A 372 -25.37 -2.63 -21.96
CA GLY A 372 -26.20 -2.88 -20.76
C GLY A 372 -27.68 -2.54 -20.91
N GLU A 373 -28.08 -1.71 -21.90
CA GLU A 373 -29.48 -1.38 -22.16
C GLU A 373 -30.34 -2.61 -22.53
N ARG A 374 -29.68 -3.67 -22.99
CA ARG A 374 -30.33 -4.91 -23.47
C ARG A 374 -30.50 -5.96 -22.39
N VAL A 375 -30.08 -5.66 -21.16
CA VAL A 375 -29.98 -6.62 -20.07
C VAL A 375 -31.24 -6.57 -19.19
N PRO A 376 -31.99 -7.70 -19.02
CA PRO A 376 -33.04 -7.81 -18.02
C PRO A 376 -32.44 -7.60 -16.60
N ARG A 377 -33.16 -6.92 -15.73
CA ARG A 377 -32.74 -6.63 -14.36
C ARG A 377 -33.70 -7.23 -13.35
N SER A 378 -33.15 -7.60 -12.20
CA SER A 378 -33.99 -8.00 -11.07
C SER A 378 -34.69 -6.76 -10.50
N PRO A 379 -36.00 -6.80 -10.30
CA PRO A 379 -36.74 -5.72 -9.63
C PRO A 379 -36.43 -5.64 -8.13
N GLN A 380 -35.82 -6.67 -7.57
CA GLN A 380 -35.47 -6.75 -6.14
C GLN A 380 -34.04 -6.28 -5.89
N VAL A 381 -33.91 -5.33 -4.97
CA VAL A 381 -32.61 -4.83 -4.52
C VAL A 381 -31.97 -5.86 -3.58
N ASP A 382 -30.78 -6.34 -3.91
CA ASP A 382 -30.01 -7.21 -3.03
C ASP A 382 -29.08 -6.37 -2.14
N TRP A 383 -29.44 -6.20 -0.88
CA TRP A 383 -28.67 -5.45 0.10
C TRP A 383 -27.57 -6.29 0.78
N SER A 384 -27.50 -7.59 0.54
CA SER A 384 -26.56 -8.49 1.22
C SER A 384 -25.09 -8.08 1.08
N PRO A 385 -24.59 -7.54 -0.08
CA PRO A 385 -23.23 -7.06 -0.16
C PRO A 385 -22.93 -5.87 0.75
N ILE A 386 -23.90 -4.96 0.92
CA ILE A 386 -23.76 -3.81 1.83
C ILE A 386 -23.74 -4.27 3.28
N HIS A 387 -24.61 -5.20 3.68
CA HIS A 387 -24.60 -5.75 5.03
C HIS A 387 -23.29 -6.47 5.35
N ALA A 388 -22.77 -7.27 4.40
CA ALA A 388 -21.47 -7.92 4.53
C ALA A 388 -20.33 -6.89 4.63
N GLY A 389 -20.35 -5.84 3.79
CA GLY A 389 -19.38 -4.76 3.84
C GLY A 389 -19.43 -3.97 5.14
N LEU A 390 -20.62 -3.68 5.66
CA LEU A 390 -20.79 -3.06 6.99
C LEU A 390 -20.20 -3.92 8.10
N PHE A 391 -20.50 -5.22 8.09
CA PHE A 391 -19.93 -6.15 9.08
C PHE A 391 -18.39 -6.15 9.03
N LEU A 392 -17.80 -6.28 7.85
CA LEU A 392 -16.35 -6.23 7.68
C LEU A 392 -15.75 -4.90 8.13
N SER A 393 -16.44 -3.78 7.87
CA SER A 393 -15.97 -2.44 8.24
C SER A 393 -16.07 -2.15 9.74
N LEU A 394 -17.06 -2.75 10.43
CA LEU A 394 -17.23 -2.60 11.88
C LEU A 394 -16.09 -3.26 12.66
N LEU A 395 -15.49 -4.34 12.17
CA LEU A 395 -14.41 -5.06 12.86
C LEU A 395 -13.20 -4.14 13.16
N PRO A 396 -12.56 -3.51 12.16
CA PRO A 396 -11.47 -2.59 12.43
C PRO A 396 -11.93 -1.30 13.14
N ALA A 397 -13.16 -0.83 12.89
CA ALA A 397 -13.68 0.37 13.55
C ALA A 397 -13.80 0.17 15.07
N ILE A 398 -14.34 -0.95 15.51
CA ILE A 398 -14.44 -1.30 16.94
C ILE A 398 -13.03 -1.48 17.52
N TRP A 399 -12.16 -2.24 16.86
CA TRP A 399 -10.80 -2.51 17.32
C TRP A 399 -9.98 -1.24 17.52
N LEU A 400 -9.95 -0.37 16.52
CA LEU A 400 -9.24 0.92 16.58
C LEU A 400 -9.82 1.85 17.65
N SER A 401 -11.13 1.81 17.87
CA SER A 401 -11.77 2.55 18.96
C SER A 401 -11.32 2.02 20.32
N VAL A 402 -11.33 0.70 20.52
CA VAL A 402 -10.83 0.07 21.76
C VAL A 402 -9.39 0.45 22.03
N GLN A 403 -8.52 0.37 21.01
CA GLN A 403 -7.11 0.78 21.15
C GLN A 403 -6.97 2.27 21.52
N ALA A 404 -7.77 3.15 20.93
CA ALA A 404 -7.72 4.58 21.24
C ALA A 404 -8.05 4.88 22.71
N PHE A 405 -8.96 4.11 23.32
CA PHE A 405 -9.30 4.22 24.74
C PHE A 405 -8.29 3.53 25.67
N SER A 406 -7.67 2.44 25.21
CA SER A 406 -6.83 1.59 26.04
C SER A 406 -5.36 2.03 26.08
N SER A 407 -4.90 2.73 25.08
CA SER A 407 -3.49 3.09 24.92
C SER A 407 -3.36 4.55 24.47
N PRO A 408 -3.65 5.51 25.36
CA PRO A 408 -3.24 6.89 25.08
C PRO A 408 -1.70 6.91 24.99
N ALA A 409 -1.17 7.61 23.98
CA ALA A 409 0.27 7.84 23.88
C ALA A 409 0.78 8.32 25.26
N ARG A 410 1.68 7.54 25.88
CA ARG A 410 2.26 7.92 27.17
C ARG A 410 3.16 9.10 26.93
N THR A 411 2.63 10.28 27.15
CA THR A 411 3.37 11.52 27.02
C THR A 411 4.16 11.73 28.29
N LEU A 412 5.48 11.71 28.19
CA LEU A 412 6.35 12.09 29.29
C LEU A 412 6.31 13.60 29.45
N GLN A 413 6.14 14.06 30.70
CA GLN A 413 6.25 15.48 31.03
C GLN A 413 7.63 15.73 31.62
N ARG A 414 8.65 15.65 30.78
CA ARG A 414 10.02 15.99 31.07
C ARG A 414 10.68 16.57 29.82
N THR A 415 11.84 17.13 29.96
CA THR A 415 12.68 17.57 28.86
C THR A 415 13.32 16.39 28.13
N PRO A 416 13.58 16.48 26.84
CA PRO A 416 14.30 15.45 26.12
C PRO A 416 15.75 15.34 26.57
N GLU A 417 16.26 14.12 26.68
CA GLU A 417 17.65 13.81 27.03
C GLU A 417 18.31 12.91 25.97
N ARG A 418 17.51 12.17 25.19
CA ARG A 418 18.00 11.20 24.19
C ARG A 418 17.32 11.40 22.87
N VAL A 419 18.13 11.52 21.82
CA VAL A 419 17.65 11.60 20.44
C VAL A 419 18.28 10.53 19.58
N LEU A 420 17.50 10.00 18.63
CA LEU A 420 17.91 8.99 17.67
C LEU A 420 17.73 9.53 16.25
N SER A 421 18.74 9.34 15.40
CA SER A 421 18.62 9.44 13.93
C SER A 421 18.64 8.04 13.34
N TYR A 422 17.66 7.72 12.48
CA TYR A 422 17.59 6.39 11.88
C TYR A 422 16.97 6.42 10.48
N ASN A 423 17.78 6.19 9.46
CA ASN A 423 17.28 5.81 8.14
C ASN A 423 16.80 4.35 8.22
N ILE A 424 15.49 4.13 8.04
CA ILE A 424 14.85 2.82 8.25
C ILE A 424 14.64 2.02 6.97
N HIS A 425 15.08 2.55 5.81
CA HIS A 425 14.98 1.85 4.52
C HIS A 425 13.57 1.24 4.29
N SER A 426 12.51 1.99 4.62
CA SER A 426 11.11 1.53 4.58
C SER A 426 10.86 0.21 5.34
N ALA A 427 11.66 -0.06 6.39
CA ALA A 427 11.69 -1.26 7.21
C ALA A 427 12.13 -2.54 6.44
N TYR A 428 12.95 -2.40 5.40
CA TYR A 428 13.63 -3.53 4.75
C TYR A 428 15.00 -3.74 5.38
N ASP A 429 15.24 -4.97 5.83
CA ASP A 429 16.52 -5.39 6.38
C ASP A 429 17.57 -5.63 5.29
N ILE A 430 18.81 -5.92 5.67
CA ILE A 430 19.90 -6.18 4.74
C ILE A 430 19.70 -7.41 3.85
N THR A 431 18.70 -8.25 4.12
CA THR A 431 18.34 -9.42 3.30
C THR A 431 17.25 -9.12 2.29
N GLY A 432 16.71 -7.89 2.28
CA GLY A 432 15.61 -7.48 1.43
C GLY A 432 14.24 -7.92 1.93
N ARG A 433 14.12 -8.27 3.22
CA ARG A 433 12.87 -8.61 3.88
C ARG A 433 12.32 -7.43 4.66
N GLN A 434 11.02 -7.18 4.56
CA GLN A 434 10.36 -6.16 5.38
C GLN A 434 10.11 -6.67 6.80
N ASP A 435 10.66 -5.99 7.82
CA ASP A 435 10.47 -6.30 9.24
C ASP A 435 10.26 -5.04 10.09
N PRO A 436 9.06 -4.46 10.08
CA PRO A 436 8.75 -3.27 10.88
C PRO A 436 8.94 -3.48 12.39
N GLU A 437 8.74 -4.71 12.89
CA GLU A 437 8.91 -5.03 14.30
C GLU A 437 10.37 -4.93 14.74
N ALA A 438 11.32 -5.36 13.90
CA ALA A 438 12.74 -5.19 14.17
C ALA A 438 13.12 -3.70 14.30
N ILE A 439 12.60 -2.84 13.40
CA ILE A 439 12.78 -1.38 13.53
C ILE A 439 12.18 -0.85 14.84
N ALA A 440 10.96 -1.28 15.19
CA ALA A 440 10.32 -0.85 16.44
C ALA A 440 11.14 -1.27 17.67
N GLN A 441 11.69 -2.48 17.69
CA GLN A 441 12.53 -2.98 18.78
C GLN A 441 13.83 -2.19 18.93
N VAL A 442 14.47 -1.80 17.84
CA VAL A 442 15.66 -0.93 17.87
C VAL A 442 15.32 0.43 18.48
N ILE A 443 14.24 1.07 18.04
CA ILE A 443 13.79 2.36 18.61
C ILE A 443 13.41 2.21 20.08
N GLU A 444 12.71 1.16 20.46
CA GLU A 444 12.27 0.91 21.83
C GLU A 444 13.45 0.68 22.77
N SER A 445 14.44 -0.13 22.36
CA SER A 445 15.63 -0.45 23.15
C SER A 445 16.60 0.74 23.29
N SER A 446 16.63 1.66 22.33
CA SER A 446 17.44 2.88 22.41
C SER A 446 17.01 3.80 23.56
N GLY A 447 15.76 3.70 23.99
CA GLY A 447 15.17 4.58 25.00
C GLY A 447 15.09 6.04 24.56
N ALA A 448 15.16 6.35 23.26
CA ALA A 448 15.11 7.70 22.74
C ALA A 448 13.78 8.39 23.06
N ASP A 449 13.85 9.67 23.41
CA ASP A 449 12.69 10.54 23.65
C ASP A 449 12.12 11.09 22.35
N ILE A 450 13.03 11.45 21.43
CA ILE A 450 12.72 11.95 20.08
C ILE A 450 13.51 11.14 19.06
N VAL A 451 12.86 10.75 17.97
CA VAL A 451 13.45 9.97 16.88
C VAL A 451 13.21 10.67 15.56
N GLY A 452 14.27 11.00 14.85
CA GLY A 452 14.23 11.43 13.44
C GLY A 452 14.37 10.21 12.52
N LEU A 453 13.36 9.95 11.71
CA LEU A 453 13.34 8.83 10.76
C LEU A 453 13.46 9.36 9.33
N GLN A 454 14.27 8.67 8.52
CA GLN A 454 14.41 8.88 7.08
C GLN A 454 13.93 7.63 6.35
N GLU A 455 13.55 7.79 5.09
CA GLU A 455 13.03 6.74 4.22
C GLU A 455 11.80 6.01 4.77
N ILE A 456 10.94 6.70 5.49
CA ILE A 456 9.71 6.12 5.99
C ILE A 456 8.57 6.23 4.96
N SER A 457 7.84 5.11 4.78
CA SER A 457 6.75 4.99 3.82
C SER A 457 5.38 4.99 4.50
N ARG A 458 4.40 5.65 3.88
CA ARG A 458 2.98 5.62 4.25
C ARG A 458 2.14 4.83 3.24
N GLY A 459 2.66 3.74 2.71
CA GLY A 459 1.91 2.85 1.86
C GLY A 459 2.34 2.83 0.39
N TRP A 460 3.60 3.06 0.06
CA TRP A 460 4.08 2.73 -1.28
C TRP A 460 3.75 1.28 -1.61
N LEU A 461 3.20 1.06 -2.80
CA LEU A 461 2.83 -0.29 -3.26
C LEU A 461 4.05 -1.22 -3.32
N ILE A 462 5.20 -0.68 -3.75
CA ILE A 462 6.48 -1.40 -3.73
C ILE A 462 7.07 -1.59 -2.32
N ASN A 463 6.42 -1.02 -1.29
CA ASN A 463 6.74 -1.23 0.13
C ASN A 463 5.57 -1.94 0.84
N GLY A 464 4.86 -2.82 0.14
CA GLY A 464 3.79 -3.63 0.71
C GLY A 464 2.52 -2.84 1.10
N SER A 465 2.37 -1.60 0.64
CA SER A 465 1.23 -0.71 0.96
C SER A 465 0.97 -0.56 2.46
N THR A 466 2.03 -0.54 3.28
CA THR A 466 1.98 -0.38 4.74
C THR A 466 2.14 1.07 5.14
N ASP A 467 1.25 1.62 5.97
CA ASP A 467 1.47 2.92 6.63
C ASP A 467 2.37 2.72 7.85
N LEU A 468 3.69 2.74 7.63
CA LEU A 468 4.70 2.59 8.69
C LEU A 468 4.63 3.73 9.71
N VAL A 469 4.27 4.94 9.29
CA VAL A 469 4.12 6.10 10.18
C VAL A 469 3.06 5.83 11.23
N HIS A 470 1.88 5.40 10.79
CA HIS A 470 0.78 5.06 11.69
C HIS A 470 1.14 3.83 12.54
N TRP A 471 1.66 2.78 11.93
CA TRP A 471 1.97 1.54 12.62
C TRP A 471 3.03 1.72 13.72
N LEU A 472 4.16 2.39 13.42
CA LEU A 472 5.21 2.67 14.40
C LEU A 472 4.71 3.55 15.56
N SER A 473 3.93 4.59 15.24
CA SER A 473 3.29 5.43 16.26
C SER A 473 2.43 4.62 17.23
N GLN A 474 1.59 3.71 16.72
CA GLN A 474 0.74 2.86 17.56
C GLN A 474 1.57 1.81 18.32
N ARG A 475 2.53 1.15 17.66
CA ARG A 475 3.36 0.09 18.26
C ARG A 475 4.25 0.62 19.38
N LEU A 476 4.80 1.81 19.23
CA LEU A 476 5.70 2.44 20.19
C LEU A 476 4.98 3.33 21.22
N GLY A 477 3.71 3.65 21.00
CA GLY A 477 2.96 4.61 21.82
C GLY A 477 3.54 6.03 21.74
N MET A 478 4.14 6.41 20.61
CA MET A 478 4.77 7.70 20.38
C MET A 478 3.91 8.57 19.46
N ARG A 479 3.91 9.89 19.70
CA ARG A 479 3.33 10.86 18.76
C ARG A 479 4.17 10.89 17.50
N VAL A 480 3.54 11.22 16.37
CA VAL A 480 4.24 11.27 15.08
C VAL A 480 3.82 12.48 14.26
N VAL A 481 4.79 13.11 13.61
CA VAL A 481 4.59 14.03 12.50
C VAL A 481 5.37 13.52 11.30
N PHE A 482 4.89 13.80 10.08
CA PHE A 482 5.42 13.23 8.85
C PHE A 482 5.47 14.24 7.72
N GLN A 483 6.52 14.14 6.91
CA GLN A 483 6.68 14.88 5.67
C GLN A 483 6.83 13.91 4.50
N GLY A 484 5.95 14.02 3.50
CA GLY A 484 6.19 13.47 2.16
C GLY A 484 7.15 14.37 1.38
N THR A 485 8.18 13.79 0.76
CA THR A 485 9.19 14.53 0.01
C THR A 485 9.07 14.34 -1.50
N SER A 486 9.12 13.11 -2.00
CA SER A 486 9.02 12.79 -3.44
C SER A 486 7.59 12.54 -3.89
N ASP A 487 6.73 12.16 -2.97
CA ASP A 487 5.27 12.05 -3.11
C ASP A 487 4.60 12.19 -1.71
N PRO A 488 3.26 12.14 -1.63
CA PRO A 488 2.57 12.31 -0.35
C PRO A 488 2.88 11.25 0.71
N VAL A 489 3.50 10.12 0.33
CA VAL A 489 3.56 8.93 1.20
C VAL A 489 4.97 8.34 1.41
N TRP A 490 6.03 9.07 1.02
CA TRP A 490 7.41 8.68 1.32
C TRP A 490 8.26 9.91 1.68
N GLY A 491 9.03 9.81 2.78
CA GLY A 491 9.85 10.92 3.24
C GLY A 491 10.41 10.73 4.64
N ASN A 492 10.24 11.75 5.50
CA ASN A 492 10.78 11.82 6.85
C ASN A 492 9.68 11.83 7.90
N ALA A 493 9.99 11.34 9.13
CA ALA A 493 9.09 11.45 10.26
C ALA A 493 9.84 11.82 11.54
N ILE A 494 9.13 12.43 12.48
CA ILE A 494 9.58 12.61 13.87
C ILE A 494 8.62 11.84 14.76
N LEU A 495 9.15 10.86 15.52
CA LEU A 495 8.44 10.20 16.60
C LEU A 495 8.85 10.82 17.94
N SER A 496 7.90 11.00 18.86
CA SER A 496 8.19 11.60 20.16
C SER A 496 7.36 11.00 21.29
N ARG A 497 8.04 10.74 22.42
CA ARG A 497 7.43 10.44 23.73
C ARG A 497 6.96 11.72 24.46
N LEU A 498 7.37 12.87 23.96
CA LEU A 498 7.10 14.19 24.53
C LEU A 498 5.99 14.90 23.75
N PRO A 499 5.30 15.89 24.34
CA PRO A 499 4.37 16.73 23.61
C PRO A 499 5.09 17.50 22.50
N ILE A 500 4.62 17.41 21.28
CA ILE A 500 5.03 18.28 20.17
C ILE A 500 4.22 19.57 20.31
N GLN A 501 4.88 20.73 20.45
CA GLN A 501 4.24 22.03 20.60
C GLN A 501 3.88 22.61 19.25
N GLN A 502 4.85 22.66 18.35
CA GLN A 502 4.69 23.09 16.96
C GLN A 502 5.48 22.17 16.06
N TRP A 503 5.12 22.13 14.80
CA TRP A 503 5.87 21.41 13.79
C TRP A 503 5.58 21.97 12.40
N GLY A 504 6.49 21.74 11.49
CA GLY A 504 6.31 22.11 10.10
C GLY A 504 7.32 21.42 9.21
N MET A 505 7.20 21.68 7.91
CA MET A 505 8.04 21.07 6.89
C MET A 505 8.28 22.04 5.74
N ALA A 506 9.41 21.87 5.05
CA ALA A 506 9.64 22.56 3.79
C ALA A 506 10.50 21.71 2.84
N PRO A 507 10.37 21.93 1.52
CA PRO A 507 11.25 21.29 0.54
C PRO A 507 12.64 21.91 0.60
N LEU A 508 13.65 21.10 0.26
CA LEU A 508 15.01 21.54 -0.01
C LEU A 508 15.26 21.73 -1.52
N PRO A 509 16.29 22.46 -1.91
CA PRO A 509 16.68 22.59 -3.32
C PRO A 509 16.76 21.22 -4.00
N ARG A 510 16.11 21.10 -5.14
CA ARG A 510 16.01 19.82 -5.87
C ARG A 510 16.99 19.73 -7.04
N GLY A 511 17.33 20.87 -7.65
CA GLY A 511 18.10 20.88 -8.90
C GLY A 511 17.46 19.94 -9.94
N ASP A 512 18.28 19.14 -10.59
CA ASP A 512 17.86 18.11 -11.56
C ASP A 512 17.58 16.72 -10.93
N ALA A 513 17.56 16.61 -9.59
CA ALA A 513 17.35 15.33 -8.92
C ALA A 513 15.94 14.77 -9.17
N LEU A 514 15.86 13.45 -9.34
CA LEU A 514 14.58 12.76 -9.52
C LEU A 514 13.77 12.74 -8.23
N LEU A 515 14.44 12.49 -7.10
CA LEU A 515 13.81 12.48 -5.77
C LEU A 515 13.84 13.88 -5.16
N GLY A 516 12.69 14.36 -4.71
CA GLY A 516 12.60 15.56 -3.89
C GLY A 516 13.11 15.30 -2.48
N ARG A 517 13.83 16.26 -1.89
CA ARG A 517 14.28 16.23 -0.51
C ARG A 517 13.66 17.39 0.27
N GLY A 518 13.66 17.28 1.61
CA GLY A 518 13.09 18.29 2.47
C GLY A 518 13.48 18.06 3.92
N TYR A 519 13.12 18.99 4.76
CA TYR A 519 13.28 18.86 6.21
C TYR A 519 11.94 18.94 6.93
N LEU A 520 11.85 18.18 8.01
CA LEU A 520 10.74 18.17 8.96
C LEU A 520 11.27 18.67 10.30
N TRP A 521 10.54 19.56 10.95
CA TRP A 521 10.94 20.10 12.26
C TRP A 521 9.78 20.00 13.26
N ALA A 522 10.15 19.94 14.52
CA ALA A 522 9.23 19.99 15.65
C ALA A 522 9.87 20.76 16.82
N GLU A 523 9.04 21.45 17.59
CA GLU A 523 9.43 22.17 18.81
C GLU A 523 8.90 21.45 20.05
N PHE A 524 9.77 21.38 21.04
CA PHE A 524 9.53 20.72 22.31
C PHE A 524 9.84 21.66 23.47
N ALA A 525 9.16 21.47 24.61
CA ALA A 525 9.50 22.22 25.81
C ALA A 525 10.94 21.91 26.22
N ASP A 526 11.71 22.98 26.46
CA ASP A 526 13.08 22.92 26.99
C ASP A 526 13.10 22.92 28.50
N ALA A 527 14.27 22.52 29.10
CA ALA A 527 14.51 22.44 30.50
C ALA A 527 14.39 23.79 31.23
N TYR A 528 14.65 24.89 30.53
CA TYR A 528 14.70 26.25 31.09
C TYR A 528 13.48 27.09 30.76
N GLY A 529 12.41 26.46 30.25
CA GLY A 529 11.16 27.13 29.90
C GLY A 529 11.15 27.76 28.50
N GLY A 530 12.16 27.44 27.67
CA GLY A 530 12.23 27.75 26.27
C GLY A 530 11.70 26.63 25.37
N GLU A 531 12.10 26.63 24.12
CA GLU A 531 11.72 25.67 23.10
C GLU A 531 12.95 25.05 22.45
N LEU A 532 13.05 23.72 22.48
CA LEU A 532 14.06 22.96 21.74
C LEU A 532 13.54 22.72 20.32
N LEU A 533 14.29 23.21 19.32
CA LEU A 533 14.04 22.92 17.93
C LEU A 533 14.70 21.60 17.52
N PHE A 534 13.92 20.64 17.02
CA PHE A 534 14.42 19.39 16.46
C PHE A 534 14.13 19.34 14.97
N ILE A 535 15.18 19.12 14.14
CA ILE A 535 15.09 19.06 12.69
C ILE A 535 15.56 17.69 12.23
N THR A 536 14.78 17.02 11.35
CA THR A 536 15.22 15.82 10.65
C THR A 536 15.18 16.03 9.14
N THR A 537 16.17 15.48 8.45
CA THR A 537 16.33 15.61 7.00
C THR A 537 16.94 14.36 6.38
N HIS A 538 16.86 14.28 5.06
CA HIS A 538 17.57 13.30 4.23
C HIS A 538 18.04 14.02 2.98
N LEU A 539 19.36 14.17 2.80
CA LEU A 539 19.93 14.90 1.66
C LEU A 539 20.04 14.03 0.41
N HIS A 540 20.49 14.62 -0.67
CA HIS A 540 20.60 13.95 -1.98
C HIS A 540 21.61 12.78 -1.95
N GLN A 541 21.25 11.64 -2.52
CA GLN A 541 21.95 10.37 -2.32
C GLN A 541 23.05 10.04 -3.34
N THR A 542 23.14 10.73 -4.49
CA THR A 542 24.11 10.33 -5.53
C THR A 542 25.54 10.79 -5.22
N ASP A 543 26.53 9.99 -5.60
CA ASP A 543 27.95 10.28 -5.34
C ASP A 543 28.41 11.59 -6.00
N ASP A 544 27.88 11.91 -7.18
CA ASP A 544 28.15 13.16 -7.89
C ASP A 544 27.34 14.37 -7.38
N GLY A 545 26.50 14.16 -6.33
CA GLY A 545 25.55 15.15 -5.80
C GLY A 545 26.12 16.12 -4.76
N ALA A 546 27.42 16.19 -4.52
CA ALA A 546 28.03 16.99 -3.46
C ALA A 546 27.63 18.49 -3.50
N GLU A 547 27.54 19.11 -4.67
CA GLU A 547 27.12 20.51 -4.80
C GLU A 547 25.63 20.69 -4.44
N LEU A 548 24.77 19.74 -4.83
CA LEU A 548 23.36 19.81 -4.46
C LEU A 548 23.19 19.61 -2.94
N ARG A 549 23.94 18.68 -2.33
CA ARG A 549 23.97 18.51 -0.86
C ARG A 549 24.43 19.78 -0.15
N ARG A 550 25.45 20.47 -0.68
CA ARG A 550 25.90 21.76 -0.14
C ARG A 550 24.79 22.82 -0.19
N GLN A 551 24.05 22.94 -1.30
CA GLN A 551 22.92 23.86 -1.41
C GLN A 551 21.79 23.48 -0.45
N GLN A 552 21.53 22.18 -0.27
CA GLN A 552 20.54 21.67 0.69
C GLN A 552 20.95 21.98 2.14
N ALA A 553 22.23 21.82 2.49
CA ALA A 553 22.77 22.18 3.80
C ALA A 553 22.66 23.70 4.04
N THR A 554 22.92 24.53 3.03
CA THR A 554 22.73 26.00 3.12
C THR A 554 21.26 26.32 3.42
N GLY A 555 20.29 25.68 2.76
CA GLY A 555 18.87 25.86 3.04
C GLY A 555 18.48 25.44 4.46
N LEU A 556 19.12 24.43 5.03
CA LEU A 556 18.92 24.04 6.42
C LEU A 556 19.45 25.10 7.40
N VAL A 557 20.64 25.68 7.13
CA VAL A 557 21.22 26.77 7.92
C VAL A 557 20.34 28.02 7.88
N GLU A 558 19.86 28.40 6.69
CA GLU A 558 18.93 29.52 6.53
C GLU A 558 17.63 29.32 7.32
N PHE A 559 17.06 28.11 7.31
CA PHE A 559 15.88 27.79 8.11
C PHE A 559 16.16 27.81 9.60
N TRP A 560 17.25 27.16 10.02
CA TRP A 560 17.63 27.11 11.44
C TRP A 560 17.81 28.51 12.01
N GLY A 561 18.51 29.42 11.30
CA GLY A 561 18.63 30.84 11.66
C GLY A 561 19.23 31.05 13.05
N GLU A 562 20.21 30.23 13.43
CA GLU A 562 20.94 30.29 14.71
C GLU A 562 20.03 30.14 15.96
N ARG A 563 18.82 29.59 15.82
CA ARG A 563 17.93 29.32 16.95
C ARG A 563 18.57 28.32 17.93
N GLN A 564 18.48 28.59 19.23
CA GLN A 564 19.06 27.79 20.30
C GLN A 564 18.03 27.60 21.42
N PRO A 565 17.94 26.38 22.02
CA PRO A 565 18.63 25.14 21.65
C PRO A 565 18.07 24.49 20.39
N ALA A 566 18.94 23.88 19.57
CA ALA A 566 18.52 23.14 18.40
C ALA A 566 19.33 21.85 18.16
N ILE A 567 18.68 20.85 17.59
CA ILE A 567 19.26 19.57 17.21
C ILE A 567 18.87 19.28 15.75
N LEU A 568 19.87 19.05 14.91
CA LEU A 568 19.68 18.64 13.52
C LEU A 568 20.16 17.19 13.37
N VAL A 569 19.28 16.31 12.86
CA VAL A 569 19.60 14.90 12.63
C VAL A 569 19.25 14.48 11.20
N GLY A 570 19.90 13.43 10.71
CA GLY A 570 19.51 12.83 9.46
C GLY A 570 20.60 12.05 8.76
N ASP A 571 20.18 11.38 7.69
CA ASP A 571 21.06 10.85 6.66
C ASP A 571 21.43 11.99 5.72
N LEU A 572 22.65 12.52 5.88
CA LEU A 572 23.13 13.63 5.08
C LEU A 572 23.78 13.16 3.78
N ASN A 573 23.93 11.84 3.56
CA ASN A 573 24.60 11.26 2.40
C ASN A 573 25.99 11.90 2.14
N ALA A 574 26.61 12.43 3.17
CA ALA A 574 27.84 13.19 3.13
C ALA A 574 28.79 12.71 4.25
N GLU A 575 30.03 12.44 3.88
CA GLU A 575 31.11 12.09 4.83
C GLU A 575 31.76 13.35 5.41
N PRO A 576 32.53 13.26 6.50
CA PRO A 576 33.11 14.41 7.19
C PRO A 576 33.83 15.45 6.32
N PRO A 577 34.58 15.10 5.25
CA PRO A 577 35.26 16.10 4.43
C PRO A 577 34.37 16.80 3.40
N GLU A 578 33.10 16.40 3.24
CA GLU A 578 32.25 16.97 2.19
C GLU A 578 31.78 18.41 2.51
N PRO A 579 31.63 19.28 1.47
CA PRO A 579 31.25 20.67 1.64
C PRO A 579 29.92 20.88 2.38
N ALA A 580 28.96 19.94 2.26
CA ALA A 580 27.69 20.02 2.97
C ALA A 580 27.88 20.01 4.48
N ILE A 581 28.78 19.16 4.99
CA ILE A 581 29.13 19.08 6.42
C ILE A 581 29.87 20.36 6.85
N GLY A 582 30.81 20.84 6.02
CA GLY A 582 31.50 22.10 6.26
C GLY A 582 30.54 23.28 6.48
N VAL A 583 29.52 23.44 5.63
CA VAL A 583 28.48 24.48 5.76
C VAL A 583 27.77 24.43 7.11
N LEU A 584 27.40 23.22 7.59
CA LEU A 584 26.69 23.07 8.86
C LEU A 584 27.59 23.36 10.07
N LEU A 585 28.83 22.90 10.03
CA LEU A 585 29.80 23.13 11.12
C LEU A 585 30.27 24.58 11.20
N GLU A 586 30.55 25.23 10.05
CA GLU A 586 30.94 26.64 9.96
C GLU A 586 29.81 27.58 10.41
N ALA A 587 28.54 27.17 10.27
CA ALA A 587 27.39 27.90 10.79
C ALA A 587 27.25 27.80 12.33
N GLY A 588 28.07 26.98 13.03
CA GLY A 588 28.11 26.89 14.48
C GLY A 588 27.44 25.66 15.07
N LEU A 589 27.03 24.70 14.27
CA LEU A 589 26.57 23.39 14.76
C LEU A 589 27.76 22.50 15.14
N ALA A 590 27.68 21.73 16.21
CA ALA A 590 28.72 20.82 16.70
C ALA A 590 28.34 19.36 16.41
N ASP A 591 29.31 18.60 15.90
CA ASP A 591 29.16 17.17 15.65
C ASP A 591 29.15 16.37 16.97
N ALA A 592 28.03 15.76 17.29
CA ALA A 592 27.86 14.97 18.50
C ALA A 592 28.78 13.74 18.53
N TRP A 593 29.11 13.16 17.39
CA TRP A 593 30.04 12.02 17.32
C TRP A 593 31.47 12.45 17.69
N SER A 594 31.94 13.53 17.10
CA SER A 594 33.28 14.08 17.40
C SER A 594 33.39 14.53 18.84
N ALA A 595 32.32 14.94 19.50
CA ALA A 595 32.30 15.38 20.87
C ALA A 595 32.29 14.23 21.87
N ALA A 596 31.54 13.15 21.66
CA ALA A 596 31.30 12.10 22.66
C ALA A 596 31.22 10.68 22.10
N GLY A 597 31.55 10.46 20.83
CA GLY A 597 31.59 9.15 20.21
C GLY A 597 32.93 8.43 20.41
N GLN A 598 32.95 7.13 20.13
CA GLN A 598 34.17 6.32 20.16
C GLN A 598 34.34 5.55 18.84
N GLY A 599 35.55 5.59 18.27
CA GLY A 599 35.87 4.97 16.99
C GLY A 599 35.43 5.81 15.80
N ASP A 600 35.19 5.19 14.63
CA ASP A 600 34.99 5.89 13.37
C ASP A 600 33.55 6.38 13.13
N GLY A 601 32.59 5.89 13.90
CA GLY A 601 31.17 6.30 13.80
C GLY A 601 30.46 5.85 12.52
N LEU A 602 30.91 4.78 11.94
CA LEU A 602 30.41 4.28 10.64
C LEU A 602 28.99 3.72 10.77
N THR A 603 28.10 4.20 9.91
CA THR A 603 26.65 3.88 9.94
C THR A 603 26.18 3.09 8.74
N TYR A 604 26.86 3.14 7.61
CA TYR A 604 26.46 2.53 6.34
C TYR A 604 27.61 1.81 5.67
N PRO A 605 27.37 0.68 4.93
CA PRO A 605 26.16 -0.15 5.02
C PRO A 605 26.13 -0.94 6.36
N ALA A 606 24.93 -1.20 6.89
CA ALA A 606 24.79 -1.77 8.24
C ALA A 606 25.49 -3.11 8.45
N GLY A 607 25.60 -3.97 7.41
CA GLY A 607 26.26 -5.26 7.50
C GLY A 607 27.76 -5.14 7.75
N THR A 608 28.45 -4.31 6.99
CA THR A 608 29.89 -4.05 7.05
C THR A 608 30.15 -2.56 6.87
N PRO A 609 29.94 -1.73 7.92
CA PRO A 609 29.98 -0.28 7.76
C PRO A 609 31.38 0.21 7.36
N ASP A 610 31.42 1.09 6.37
CA ASP A 610 32.63 1.74 5.87
C ASP A 610 32.44 3.24 5.62
N ARG A 611 31.20 3.76 5.79
CA ARG A 611 30.86 5.18 5.61
C ARG A 611 30.13 5.73 6.82
N ARG A 612 30.41 7.01 7.16
CA ARG A 612 29.70 7.79 8.17
C ARG A 612 28.89 8.87 7.46
N ILE A 613 27.62 8.62 7.24
CA ILE A 613 26.70 9.49 6.51
C ILE A 613 25.46 9.91 7.31
N ASP A 614 25.21 9.27 8.46
CA ASP A 614 24.17 9.67 9.41
C ASP A 614 24.76 10.57 10.47
N TRP A 615 24.06 11.65 10.79
CA TRP A 615 24.57 12.73 11.62
C TRP A 615 23.57 13.15 12.69
N ILE A 616 24.10 13.57 13.86
CA ILE A 616 23.43 14.37 14.88
C ILE A 616 24.30 15.56 15.18
N LEU A 617 23.77 16.75 14.94
CA LEU A 617 24.44 18.04 15.15
C LEU A 617 23.68 18.82 16.23
N LEU A 618 24.41 19.41 17.15
CA LEU A 618 23.91 20.14 18.32
C LEU A 618 24.33 21.60 18.27
N THR A 619 23.51 22.50 18.81
CA THR A 619 23.92 23.89 19.08
C THR A 619 24.85 23.95 20.29
N PRO A 620 25.69 25.01 20.47
CA PRO A 620 26.70 25.09 21.52
C PRO A 620 26.16 25.06 22.96
N ASP A 621 24.90 25.40 23.16
CA ASP A 621 24.19 25.32 24.45
C ASP A 621 23.75 23.90 24.84
N LEU A 622 23.99 22.93 23.92
CA LEU A 622 23.79 21.50 24.15
C LEU A 622 25.12 20.75 24.11
N ALA A 623 25.40 19.93 25.10
CA ALA A 623 26.59 19.09 25.16
C ALA A 623 26.24 17.62 24.98
N ALA A 624 26.87 16.95 24.00
CA ALA A 624 26.79 15.51 23.88
C ALA A 624 27.53 14.84 25.03
N VAL A 625 26.86 13.97 25.75
CA VAL A 625 27.46 13.21 26.90
C VAL A 625 27.86 11.80 26.49
N VAL A 626 27.06 11.18 25.65
CA VAL A 626 27.32 9.86 25.05
C VAL A 626 26.76 9.87 23.66
N THR A 627 27.57 9.41 22.68
CA THR A 627 27.12 9.18 21.30
C THR A 627 27.46 7.75 20.90
N GLU A 628 26.50 7.03 20.38
CA GLU A 628 26.58 5.60 20.08
C GLU A 628 25.97 5.27 18.71
N VAL A 629 26.66 4.43 17.93
CA VAL A 629 26.10 3.76 16.76
C VAL A 629 25.57 2.39 17.21
N ILE A 630 24.25 2.19 17.12
CA ILE A 630 23.61 0.95 17.54
C ILE A 630 23.80 -0.12 16.46
N GLY A 631 24.46 -1.23 16.79
CA GLY A 631 24.67 -2.35 15.87
C GLY A 631 23.36 -3.08 15.59
N THR A 632 22.89 -3.01 14.33
CA THR A 632 21.69 -3.72 13.86
C THR A 632 21.77 -3.95 12.37
N THR A 633 20.99 -4.91 11.88
CA THR A 633 20.80 -5.21 10.45
C THR A 633 19.32 -5.06 10.04
N ALA A 634 18.50 -4.43 10.88
CA ALA A 634 17.08 -4.20 10.62
C ALA A 634 16.81 -3.15 9.52
N SER A 635 17.84 -2.39 9.14
CA SER A 635 17.91 -1.49 7.98
C SER A 635 19.28 -1.66 7.34
N ASP A 636 19.52 -1.09 6.19
CA ASP A 636 20.84 -0.95 5.57
C ASP A 636 21.70 0.15 6.23
N HIS A 637 21.10 0.98 7.11
CA HIS A 637 21.78 1.91 7.99
C HIS A 637 21.77 1.44 9.46
N ARG A 638 22.81 1.83 10.22
CA ARG A 638 22.84 1.73 11.68
C ARG A 638 22.41 3.05 12.30
N PRO A 639 21.47 3.04 13.28
CA PRO A 639 21.02 4.27 13.90
C PRO A 639 22.08 4.91 14.80
N LEU A 640 22.09 6.24 14.83
CA LEU A 640 22.93 7.06 15.68
C LEU A 640 22.11 7.59 16.86
N LEU A 641 22.56 7.31 18.09
CA LEU A 641 21.93 7.74 19.35
C LEU A 641 22.82 8.75 20.07
N VAL A 642 22.24 9.82 20.59
CA VAL A 642 22.92 10.80 21.46
C VAL A 642 22.14 10.97 22.76
N ARG A 643 22.84 10.90 23.88
CA ARG A 643 22.42 11.48 25.15
C ARG A 643 23.09 12.84 25.30
N PHE A 644 22.31 13.87 25.55
CA PHE A 644 22.78 15.25 25.65
C PHE A 644 22.29 15.91 26.95
N GLU A 645 22.97 16.95 27.33
CA GLU A 645 22.63 17.83 28.47
C GLU A 645 22.80 19.28 28.04
N HIS A 646 22.17 20.23 28.74
CA HIS A 646 22.43 21.63 28.52
C HIS A 646 23.82 21.97 28.98
N SER A 647 24.55 22.73 28.16
CA SER A 647 25.85 23.29 28.56
C SER A 647 25.66 24.24 29.73
N PRO A 648 26.55 24.25 30.73
CA PRO A 648 26.45 25.09 31.92
C PRO A 648 26.53 26.57 31.61
#